data_70a1f543cf2f5de2269726337ef6d28c
#
_entry.id   70a1f543cf2f5de2269726337ef6d28c
#
_cell.length_a   1.000
_cell.length_b   1.000
_cell.length_c   1.000
_cell.angle_alpha   90.00
_cell.angle_beta   90.00
_cell.angle_gamma   90.00
#
_symmetry.space_group_name_H-M   'P 1'
#
loop_
_entity.id
_entity.type
_entity.pdbx_description
1 polymer ?
#
loop_
_entity_poly.entity_id
_entity_poly.type
_entity_poly.pdbx_seq_one_letter_code
_entity_poly.pdbx_strand_id
1 'polypeptide(L)'
;VTLAVLAAAALPGAAGAATSAPSDSTPVTLSASPLGVDIAPWDPVYSTTANFNAVQPLLKAAGFNEIHYSGGVTADQYDWQTDTDLSNCPAGQTFADFSAACVTSDALDFSLLSQHARDLGAQTFATVNYGTGTPDLAAAWVAQAAATPGQQVSDWEIGNESYGCWMEDEWLADPPANIADYVPNGPCPTTAVMANSYAVHAGDYMTAMKAADPNAQIGVPWAFDNGVGGAAVANNTTWNDTILQADGADISFVDAHWYPFSFGGNTDPAGKKNPSDQQVIQSVMQIPSEYAKIRGTLNTYDPGAQVIIGETGVSFLETGVPCLPAGALFAAGDVLSWLAAGAQSVNWWPLDTNTNLDYTGTSNCQQDEAMFTNPRNPATASPRPLTPYVGYLLASALAKPGAQLSELSQQGDVLRFQSVLPGGKVAVALINTNTGSAKTATAGSSLSPYLTVQTYSAGNQNSTNTKIATTATTAAAIASGITLPAESIVVLTQRTPKPSGMSLTATSATVKAGTKVTLTGNLTLNGAAAPAGVSVKVNRQVGGRTQATLTVKTAAGGGFTVTDIPPATGSYTYAASYVSNTYLPATANHAVTVTAAKPALKLAASAKSVKPGTKVTVTASLGAPHVNKTLVIYAQVKGGAKKVIKRATVNAKGQLSVVFTVKANTTFTVTFAGDTWYTAGSAAAAVKA
;
A
#
# COMPACT_ATOMS: atom_id res chain seq x y z
N VAL A 1 -32.21 56.45 -20.23
CA VAL A 1 -31.06 55.53 -20.14
C VAL A 1 -30.55 55.60 -18.71
N THR A 2 -31.02 54.76 -17.86
CA THR A 2 -30.58 54.71 -16.46
C THR A 2 -30.02 53.30 -16.22
N LEU A 3 -28.70 53.21 -16.02
CA LEU A 3 -28.00 52.01 -15.59
C LEU A 3 -28.42 51.67 -14.15
N ALA A 4 -28.98 50.51 -13.95
CA ALA A 4 -29.14 49.92 -12.63
C ALA A 4 -27.92 49.04 -12.33
N VAL A 5 -27.12 49.47 -11.36
CA VAL A 5 -26.02 48.69 -10.79
C VAL A 5 -26.63 47.70 -9.82
N LEU A 6 -26.63 46.42 -10.14
CA LEU A 6 -26.90 45.34 -9.18
C LEU A 6 -25.64 45.09 -8.37
N ALA A 7 -25.70 45.41 -7.09
CA ALA A 7 -24.68 45.04 -6.11
C ALA A 7 -24.76 43.55 -5.86
N ALA A 8 -23.68 42.85 -6.17
CA ALA A 8 -23.51 41.47 -5.78
C ALA A 8 -23.34 41.38 -4.24
N ALA A 9 -24.32 40.80 -3.57
CA ALA A 9 -24.22 40.46 -2.17
C ALA A 9 -23.24 39.26 -2.02
N ALA A 10 -22.14 39.51 -1.32
CA ALA A 10 -21.25 38.46 -0.88
C ALA A 10 -22.01 37.50 0.06
N LEU A 11 -22.13 36.26 -0.32
CA LEU A 11 -22.63 35.21 0.56
C LEU A 11 -21.61 35.00 1.70
N PRO A 12 -22.05 34.94 2.97
CA PRO A 12 -21.16 34.60 4.07
C PRO A 12 -20.65 33.16 3.89
N GLY A 13 -19.33 32.99 4.00
CA GLY A 13 -18.73 31.71 3.99
C GLY A 13 -19.43 30.78 4.99
N ALA A 14 -19.91 29.65 4.52
CA ALA A 14 -20.45 28.60 5.36
C ALA A 14 -19.34 28.16 6.31
N ALA A 15 -19.47 28.52 7.59
CA ALA A 15 -18.74 27.87 8.65
C ALA A 15 -19.18 26.41 8.62
N GLY A 16 -18.25 25.53 8.24
CA GLY A 16 -18.50 24.10 8.18
C GLY A 16 -19.02 23.64 9.54
N ALA A 17 -20.24 23.13 9.56
CA ALA A 17 -20.72 22.33 10.66
C ALA A 17 -19.70 21.22 10.88
N ALA A 18 -19.19 21.08 12.10
CA ALA A 18 -18.39 19.93 12.49
C ALA A 18 -19.30 18.69 12.34
N THR A 19 -19.19 18.02 11.20
CA THR A 19 -19.80 16.72 11.00
C THR A 19 -19.08 15.78 11.97
N SER A 20 -19.84 15.05 12.78
CA SER A 20 -19.32 13.90 13.54
C SER A 20 -18.44 13.09 12.61
N ALA A 21 -17.24 12.71 13.07
CA ALA A 21 -16.35 11.88 12.27
C ALA A 21 -17.16 10.69 11.72
N PRO A 22 -17.10 10.44 10.41
CA PRO A 22 -17.85 9.34 9.83
C PRO A 22 -17.45 8.03 10.53
N SER A 23 -18.43 7.22 10.88
CA SER A 23 -18.19 5.84 11.36
C SER A 23 -17.62 5.02 10.20
N ASP A 24 -16.87 3.95 10.51
CA ASP A 24 -16.42 3.00 9.51
C ASP A 24 -17.62 2.50 8.68
N SER A 25 -17.45 2.44 7.35
CA SER A 25 -18.52 1.93 6.46
C SER A 25 -18.75 0.43 6.68
N THR A 26 -19.96 -0.03 6.38
CA THR A 26 -20.24 -1.47 6.32
C THR A 26 -19.40 -2.09 5.19
N PRO A 27 -18.72 -3.23 5.42
CA PRO A 27 -17.95 -3.88 4.37
C PRO A 27 -18.80 -4.25 3.16
N VAL A 28 -18.33 -3.89 1.97
CA VAL A 28 -18.93 -4.25 0.68
C VAL A 28 -18.15 -5.41 0.08
N THR A 29 -18.84 -6.46 -0.37
CA THR A 29 -18.21 -7.54 -1.12
C THR A 29 -18.06 -7.12 -2.57
N LEU A 30 -16.84 -7.04 -3.06
CA LEU A 30 -16.55 -6.58 -4.41
C LEU A 30 -16.98 -7.62 -5.46
N SER A 31 -17.38 -7.12 -6.63
CA SER A 31 -17.76 -7.90 -7.80
C SER A 31 -16.63 -8.79 -8.33
N ALA A 32 -16.90 -9.53 -9.39
CA ALA A 32 -15.89 -10.30 -10.12
C ALA A 32 -14.93 -9.39 -10.90
N SER A 33 -15.36 -8.19 -11.30
CA SER A 33 -14.61 -7.24 -12.14
C SER A 33 -14.69 -5.81 -11.57
N PRO A 34 -14.11 -5.53 -10.38
CA PRO A 34 -14.26 -4.22 -9.75
C PRO A 34 -13.42 -3.11 -10.39
N LEU A 35 -12.40 -3.44 -11.19
CA LEU A 35 -11.43 -2.47 -11.74
C LEU A 35 -11.46 -2.52 -13.25
N GLY A 36 -11.84 -1.41 -13.87
CA GLY A 36 -11.95 -1.32 -15.31
C GLY A 36 -11.28 -0.09 -15.91
N VAL A 37 -11.26 -0.08 -17.22
CA VAL A 37 -10.82 1.05 -18.03
C VAL A 37 -11.77 1.19 -19.21
N ASP A 38 -12.12 2.43 -19.54
CA ASP A 38 -12.96 2.75 -20.69
C ASP A 38 -12.09 3.05 -21.92
N ILE A 39 -12.48 2.49 -23.07
CA ILE A 39 -11.71 2.47 -24.31
C ILE A 39 -12.62 2.78 -25.49
N ALA A 40 -12.24 3.78 -26.26
CA ALA A 40 -12.93 4.12 -27.50
C ALA A 40 -12.44 3.26 -28.68
N PRO A 41 -13.24 3.10 -29.76
CA PRO A 41 -12.84 2.38 -30.98
C PRO A 41 -11.57 2.93 -31.64
N TRP A 42 -11.30 4.21 -31.49
CA TRP A 42 -10.10 4.88 -32.03
C TRP A 42 -8.86 4.74 -31.13
N ASP A 43 -8.93 4.08 -29.97
CA ASP A 43 -7.81 4.01 -29.01
C ASP A 43 -6.55 3.40 -29.64
N PRO A 44 -5.45 4.14 -29.82
CA PRO A 44 -4.26 3.66 -30.54
C PRO A 44 -3.38 2.73 -29.72
N VAL A 45 -3.59 2.63 -28.40
CA VAL A 45 -2.87 1.67 -27.56
C VAL A 45 -3.53 0.30 -27.68
N TYR A 46 -4.84 0.25 -27.62
CA TYR A 46 -5.56 -1.02 -27.64
C TYR A 46 -5.73 -1.60 -29.05
N SER A 47 -5.82 -0.76 -30.07
CA SER A 47 -5.95 -1.17 -31.47
C SER A 47 -4.65 -1.71 -32.08
N THR A 48 -3.50 -1.44 -31.50
CA THR A 48 -2.20 -1.88 -32.01
C THR A 48 -1.62 -3.00 -31.14
N THR A 49 -1.47 -4.20 -31.70
CA THR A 49 -0.92 -5.37 -30.97
C THR A 49 0.42 -5.07 -30.27
N ALA A 50 1.30 -4.27 -30.89
CA ALA A 50 2.58 -3.90 -30.27
C ALA A 50 2.41 -3.05 -29.02
N ASN A 51 1.51 -2.05 -29.05
CA ASN A 51 1.21 -1.19 -27.92
C ASN A 51 0.46 -1.97 -26.84
N PHE A 52 -0.55 -2.75 -27.22
CA PHE A 52 -1.26 -3.61 -26.27
C PHE A 52 -0.32 -4.57 -25.54
N ASN A 53 0.59 -5.24 -26.24
CA ASN A 53 1.59 -6.12 -25.62
C ASN A 53 2.52 -5.38 -24.66
N ALA A 54 2.75 -4.09 -24.87
CA ALA A 54 3.54 -3.27 -23.94
C ALA A 54 2.78 -2.92 -22.66
N VAL A 55 1.48 -2.63 -22.74
CA VAL A 55 0.64 -2.25 -21.60
C VAL A 55 0.01 -3.43 -20.86
N GLN A 56 -0.26 -4.54 -21.52
CA GLN A 56 -0.92 -5.71 -20.95
C GLN A 56 -0.31 -6.19 -19.62
N PRO A 57 1.03 -6.32 -19.46
CA PRO A 57 1.61 -6.70 -18.18
C PRO A 57 1.35 -5.67 -17.09
N LEU A 58 1.26 -4.39 -17.44
CA LEU A 58 0.99 -3.29 -16.53
C LEU A 58 -0.50 -3.30 -16.11
N LEU A 59 -1.42 -3.50 -17.04
CA LEU A 59 -2.84 -3.64 -16.74
C LEU A 59 -3.11 -4.83 -15.83
N LYS A 60 -2.49 -5.99 -16.12
CA LYS A 60 -2.55 -7.17 -15.23
C LYS A 60 -2.00 -6.88 -13.83
N ALA A 61 -0.88 -6.17 -13.74
CA ALA A 61 -0.28 -5.81 -12.45
C ALA A 61 -1.18 -4.89 -11.63
N ALA A 62 -1.87 -3.95 -12.28
CA ALA A 62 -2.85 -3.05 -11.67
C ALA A 62 -4.21 -3.72 -11.43
N GLY A 63 -4.38 -4.98 -11.83
CA GLY A 63 -5.58 -5.77 -11.54
C GLY A 63 -6.79 -5.41 -12.37
N PHE A 64 -6.62 -4.77 -13.53
CA PHE A 64 -7.71 -4.52 -14.45
C PHE A 64 -8.36 -5.82 -14.88
N ASN A 65 -9.67 -5.90 -14.75
CA ASN A 65 -10.47 -7.08 -15.04
C ASN A 65 -11.84 -6.74 -15.66
N GLU A 66 -12.02 -5.48 -16.08
CA GLU A 66 -13.12 -5.02 -16.91
C GLU A 66 -12.60 -4.07 -17.98
N ILE A 67 -13.18 -4.14 -19.17
CA ILE A 67 -12.98 -3.23 -20.28
C ILE A 67 -14.35 -2.70 -20.68
N HIS A 68 -14.55 -1.41 -20.52
CA HIS A 68 -15.69 -0.70 -21.08
C HIS A 68 -15.40 -0.33 -22.54
N TYR A 69 -16.34 -0.60 -23.46
CA TYR A 69 -16.24 -0.38 -24.90
C TYR A 69 -17.65 -0.32 -25.52
N SER A 70 -17.94 0.53 -26.40
CA SER A 70 -17.18 1.61 -27.02
C SER A 70 -17.35 2.88 -26.19
N GLY A 71 -16.23 3.48 -25.72
CA GLY A 71 -16.32 4.60 -24.79
C GLY A 71 -16.46 5.97 -25.47
N GLY A 72 -16.92 6.94 -24.68
CA GLY A 72 -17.05 8.34 -25.04
C GLY A 72 -18.11 8.60 -26.11
N VAL A 73 -18.08 9.81 -26.67
CA VAL A 73 -19.07 10.24 -27.69
C VAL A 73 -19.11 9.36 -28.93
N THR A 74 -18.03 8.66 -29.22
CA THR A 74 -17.96 7.72 -30.36
C THR A 74 -18.92 6.55 -30.19
N ALA A 75 -19.32 6.18 -28.99
CA ALA A 75 -20.27 5.10 -28.73
C ALA A 75 -21.59 5.30 -29.49
N ASP A 76 -22.09 6.54 -29.51
CA ASP A 76 -23.35 6.88 -30.18
C ASP A 76 -23.23 7.11 -31.70
N GLN A 77 -22.05 6.85 -32.26
CA GLN A 77 -21.73 6.96 -33.69
C GLN A 77 -21.14 5.67 -34.26
N TYR A 78 -20.84 4.66 -33.45
CA TYR A 78 -20.10 3.47 -33.83
C TYR A 78 -21.01 2.37 -34.33
N ASP A 79 -20.73 1.86 -35.54
CA ASP A 79 -21.34 0.65 -36.11
C ASP A 79 -20.38 -0.54 -35.95
N TRP A 80 -20.67 -1.40 -34.98
CA TRP A 80 -19.86 -2.56 -34.63
C TRP A 80 -19.79 -3.64 -35.76
N GLN A 81 -20.77 -3.65 -36.73
CA GLN A 81 -20.79 -4.60 -37.83
C GLN A 81 -19.83 -4.22 -38.94
N THR A 82 -19.68 -2.93 -39.17
CA THR A 82 -18.82 -2.39 -40.24
C THR A 82 -17.49 -1.89 -39.71
N ASP A 83 -17.34 -1.80 -38.38
CA ASP A 83 -16.18 -1.22 -37.69
C ASP A 83 -15.89 0.20 -38.18
N THR A 84 -16.90 1.05 -38.11
CA THR A 84 -16.84 2.42 -38.58
C THR A 84 -17.53 3.38 -37.63
N ASP A 85 -17.06 4.61 -37.56
CA ASP A 85 -17.71 5.70 -36.88
C ASP A 85 -17.98 6.90 -37.80
N LEU A 86 -18.81 7.82 -37.32
CA LEU A 86 -19.26 9.02 -38.05
C LEU A 86 -18.54 10.29 -37.57
N SER A 87 -17.56 10.19 -36.69
CA SER A 87 -16.89 11.32 -36.02
C SER A 87 -16.23 12.32 -36.99
N ASN A 88 -15.94 11.91 -38.24
CA ASN A 88 -15.36 12.75 -39.27
C ASN A 88 -16.35 13.19 -40.35
N CYS A 89 -17.64 12.93 -40.17
CA CYS A 89 -18.64 13.34 -41.13
C CYS A 89 -18.82 14.87 -41.11
N PRO A 90 -18.89 15.52 -42.31
CA PRO A 90 -19.10 16.95 -42.37
C PRO A 90 -20.44 17.34 -41.75
N ALA A 91 -20.42 18.40 -40.97
CA ALA A 91 -21.65 19.04 -40.55
C ALA A 91 -22.60 19.30 -41.72
N GLY A 92 -23.85 18.88 -41.64
CA GLY A 92 -24.87 19.11 -42.68
C GLY A 92 -25.28 17.88 -43.48
N GLN A 93 -24.83 16.70 -43.15
CA GLN A 93 -25.32 15.47 -43.78
C GLN A 93 -26.27 14.70 -42.86
N THR A 94 -27.37 14.18 -43.36
CA THR A 94 -28.22 13.27 -42.62
C THR A 94 -27.56 11.89 -42.54
N PHE A 95 -27.93 11.07 -41.56
CA PHE A 95 -27.46 9.70 -41.43
C PHE A 95 -27.73 8.87 -42.69
N ALA A 96 -28.85 9.14 -43.37
CA ALA A 96 -29.21 8.51 -44.67
C ALA A 96 -28.32 8.96 -45.84
N ASP A 97 -27.63 10.07 -45.73
CA ASP A 97 -26.79 10.67 -46.76
C ASP A 97 -25.31 10.38 -46.58
N PHE A 98 -24.92 9.59 -45.56
CA PHE A 98 -23.51 9.26 -45.31
C PHE A 98 -22.92 8.59 -46.55
N SER A 99 -22.18 9.36 -47.29
CA SER A 99 -21.34 8.80 -48.34
C SER A 99 -20.18 8.07 -47.67
N ALA A 100 -19.73 6.99 -48.26
CA ALA A 100 -18.54 6.25 -47.84
C ALA A 100 -17.27 7.11 -47.66
N ALA A 101 -17.34 8.43 -47.93
CA ALA A 101 -16.24 9.37 -47.85
C ALA A 101 -16.06 10.01 -46.46
N CYS A 102 -17.07 9.96 -45.58
CA CYS A 102 -16.95 10.54 -44.21
C CYS A 102 -16.92 9.49 -43.13
N VAL A 103 -17.22 8.25 -43.45
CA VAL A 103 -17.18 7.14 -42.51
C VAL A 103 -15.72 6.79 -42.24
N THR A 104 -15.31 6.87 -40.98
CA THR A 104 -13.98 6.48 -40.55
C THR A 104 -13.99 5.00 -40.17
N SER A 105 -13.03 4.25 -40.67
CA SER A 105 -12.81 2.88 -40.19
C SER A 105 -11.97 2.95 -38.91
N ASP A 106 -12.48 2.39 -37.85
CA ASP A 106 -11.77 2.27 -36.58
C ASP A 106 -10.72 1.15 -36.64
N ALA A 107 -9.72 1.27 -35.81
CA ALA A 107 -8.64 0.30 -35.80
C ALA A 107 -8.85 -0.80 -34.74
N LEU A 108 -9.84 -0.65 -33.86
CA LEU A 108 -10.18 -1.58 -32.79
C LEU A 108 -11.60 -2.13 -32.98
N ASP A 109 -11.70 -3.20 -33.74
CA ASP A 109 -12.97 -3.91 -33.89
C ASP A 109 -13.33 -4.74 -32.64
N PHE A 110 -14.60 -5.10 -32.53
CA PHE A 110 -15.10 -5.90 -31.40
C PHE A 110 -14.41 -7.27 -31.26
N SER A 111 -13.94 -7.87 -32.37
CA SER A 111 -13.22 -9.15 -32.33
C SER A 111 -11.83 -9.01 -31.72
N LEU A 112 -11.09 -7.96 -32.11
CA LEU A 112 -9.78 -7.63 -31.56
C LEU A 112 -9.89 -7.21 -30.11
N LEU A 113 -10.87 -6.36 -29.77
CA LEU A 113 -11.19 -6.01 -28.37
C LEU A 113 -11.40 -7.26 -27.53
N SER A 114 -12.29 -8.15 -27.99
CA SER A 114 -12.62 -9.39 -27.26
C SER A 114 -11.41 -10.30 -27.08
N GLN A 115 -10.49 -10.33 -28.06
CA GLN A 115 -9.23 -11.05 -27.93
C GLN A 115 -8.36 -10.42 -26.83
N HIS A 116 -8.21 -9.10 -26.82
CA HIS A 116 -7.43 -8.38 -25.83
C HIS A 116 -8.02 -8.52 -24.42
N ALA A 117 -9.35 -8.47 -24.29
CA ALA A 117 -10.03 -8.71 -23.00
C ALA A 117 -9.73 -10.11 -22.46
N ARG A 118 -9.81 -11.15 -23.31
CA ARG A 118 -9.42 -12.52 -22.92
C ARG A 118 -7.96 -12.63 -22.52
N ASP A 119 -7.08 -12.01 -23.31
CA ASP A 119 -5.64 -12.01 -23.03
C ASP A 119 -5.31 -11.29 -21.71
N LEU A 120 -6.09 -10.29 -21.35
CA LEU A 120 -6.01 -9.61 -20.05
C LEU A 120 -6.65 -10.46 -18.93
N GLY A 121 -7.65 -11.25 -19.24
CA GLY A 121 -8.53 -11.95 -18.28
C GLY A 121 -9.62 -11.03 -17.74
N ALA A 122 -10.05 -10.06 -18.55
CA ALA A 122 -11.06 -9.07 -18.25
C ALA A 122 -12.44 -9.49 -18.80
N GLN A 123 -13.50 -8.99 -18.17
CA GLN A 123 -14.85 -8.96 -18.73
C GLN A 123 -15.00 -7.77 -19.67
N THR A 124 -15.97 -7.84 -20.56
CA THR A 124 -16.34 -6.72 -21.44
C THR A 124 -17.66 -6.13 -20.97
N PHE A 125 -17.67 -4.84 -20.75
CA PHE A 125 -18.84 -3.98 -20.65
C PHE A 125 -18.93 -3.22 -21.97
N ALA A 126 -20.10 -3.17 -22.63
CA ALA A 126 -20.24 -2.56 -23.94
C ALA A 126 -21.40 -1.57 -24.01
N THR A 127 -21.16 -0.39 -24.64
CA THR A 127 -22.17 0.61 -24.93
C THR A 127 -22.65 0.45 -26.36
N VAL A 128 -23.96 0.22 -26.54
CA VAL A 128 -24.58 0.14 -27.87
C VAL A 128 -24.91 1.54 -28.38
N ASN A 129 -24.75 1.73 -29.69
CA ASN A 129 -25.04 3.00 -30.35
C ASN A 129 -26.54 3.33 -30.25
N TYR A 130 -26.88 4.27 -29.38
CA TYR A 130 -28.22 4.84 -29.24
C TYR A 130 -28.42 6.03 -30.18
N GLY A 131 -27.41 6.86 -30.36
CA GLY A 131 -27.52 8.14 -31.05
C GLY A 131 -27.88 8.04 -32.52
N THR A 132 -27.19 7.15 -33.25
CA THR A 132 -27.34 6.96 -34.70
C THR A 132 -27.66 5.51 -35.09
N GLY A 133 -27.70 4.62 -34.08
CA GLY A 133 -27.96 3.20 -34.26
C GLY A 133 -29.45 2.84 -34.25
N THR A 134 -29.74 1.54 -34.18
CA THR A 134 -31.09 1.02 -34.10
C THR A 134 -31.19 -0.11 -33.06
N PRO A 135 -32.40 -0.40 -32.52
CA PRO A 135 -32.63 -1.57 -31.68
C PRO A 135 -32.19 -2.89 -32.33
N ASP A 136 -32.38 -3.04 -33.66
CA ASP A 136 -31.96 -4.22 -34.40
C ASP A 136 -30.42 -4.36 -34.46
N LEU A 137 -29.70 -3.25 -34.63
CA LEU A 137 -28.23 -3.25 -34.61
C LEU A 137 -27.69 -3.67 -33.24
N ALA A 138 -28.25 -3.16 -32.14
CA ALA A 138 -27.92 -3.53 -30.78
C ALA A 138 -28.25 -5.00 -30.50
N ALA A 139 -29.44 -5.47 -30.88
CA ALA A 139 -29.85 -6.86 -30.72
C ALA A 139 -28.95 -7.83 -31.51
N ALA A 140 -28.49 -7.43 -32.70
CA ALA A 140 -27.56 -8.22 -33.49
C ALA A 140 -26.18 -8.35 -32.78
N TRP A 141 -25.73 -7.30 -32.11
CA TRP A 141 -24.49 -7.33 -31.31
C TRP A 141 -24.61 -8.26 -30.10
N VAL A 142 -25.70 -8.15 -29.35
CA VAL A 142 -26.01 -9.04 -28.22
C VAL A 142 -26.06 -10.51 -28.70
N ALA A 143 -26.74 -10.79 -29.82
CA ALA A 143 -26.81 -12.13 -30.38
C ALA A 143 -25.43 -12.66 -30.80
N GLN A 144 -24.60 -11.84 -31.45
CA GLN A 144 -23.24 -12.17 -31.84
C GLN A 144 -22.36 -12.48 -30.63
N ALA A 145 -22.41 -11.63 -29.61
CA ALA A 145 -21.65 -11.80 -28.39
C ALA A 145 -22.04 -13.08 -27.64
N ALA A 146 -23.35 -13.36 -27.54
CA ALA A 146 -23.85 -14.56 -26.87
C ALA A 146 -23.48 -15.85 -27.65
N ALA A 147 -23.51 -15.82 -29.00
CA ALA A 147 -23.26 -16.98 -29.85
C ALA A 147 -21.76 -17.28 -30.02
N THR A 148 -20.87 -16.31 -29.88
CA THR A 148 -19.45 -16.44 -30.23
C THR A 148 -18.60 -16.69 -28.99
N PRO A 149 -17.98 -17.89 -28.84
CA PRO A 149 -17.11 -18.16 -27.70
C PRO A 149 -15.96 -17.14 -27.60
N GLY A 150 -15.85 -16.52 -26.43
CA GLY A 150 -14.82 -15.52 -26.13
C GLY A 150 -15.18 -14.08 -26.55
N GLN A 151 -16.42 -13.83 -26.99
CA GLN A 151 -16.95 -12.50 -27.25
C GLN A 151 -18.07 -12.11 -26.25
N GLN A 152 -18.16 -12.82 -25.13
CA GLN A 152 -19.20 -12.55 -24.13
C GLN A 152 -19.04 -11.16 -23.56
N VAL A 153 -20.16 -10.45 -23.46
CA VAL A 153 -20.29 -9.15 -22.80
C VAL A 153 -21.06 -9.35 -21.49
N SER A 154 -20.55 -8.83 -20.41
CA SER A 154 -21.19 -8.94 -19.08
C SER A 154 -22.32 -7.95 -18.90
N ASP A 155 -22.11 -6.73 -19.35
CA ASP A 155 -22.98 -5.59 -19.11
C ASP A 155 -23.13 -4.78 -20.42
N TRP A 156 -24.34 -4.34 -20.73
CA TRP A 156 -24.68 -3.57 -21.94
C TRP A 156 -25.29 -2.25 -21.54
N GLU A 157 -24.72 -1.15 -21.96
CA GLU A 157 -25.30 0.19 -21.80
C GLU A 157 -25.98 0.65 -23.08
N ILE A 158 -27.10 1.37 -22.97
CA ILE A 158 -27.80 1.95 -24.10
C ILE A 158 -27.42 3.43 -24.22
N GLY A 159 -26.50 3.74 -25.14
CA GLY A 159 -26.00 5.09 -25.41
C GLY A 159 -25.09 5.64 -24.33
N ASN A 160 -24.19 6.54 -24.72
CA ASN A 160 -23.27 7.23 -23.85
C ASN A 160 -23.81 8.62 -23.51
N GLU A 161 -23.90 8.99 -22.22
CA GLU A 161 -24.29 10.34 -21.79
C GLU A 161 -25.51 10.95 -22.51
N SER A 162 -26.47 10.13 -22.93
CA SER A 162 -27.65 10.56 -23.72
C SER A 162 -28.52 11.62 -23.00
N TYR A 163 -28.20 11.96 -21.75
CA TYR A 163 -28.77 13.09 -21.03
C TYR A 163 -28.20 14.44 -21.48
N GLY A 164 -27.11 14.44 -22.23
CA GLY A 164 -26.39 15.63 -22.66
C GLY A 164 -26.65 15.98 -24.11
N CYS A 165 -27.00 17.24 -24.40
CA CYS A 165 -27.20 17.71 -25.76
C CYS A 165 -25.90 17.88 -26.58
N TRP A 166 -24.78 17.40 -26.05
CA TRP A 166 -23.50 17.20 -26.76
C TRP A 166 -23.42 15.81 -27.39
N MET A 167 -24.39 14.93 -27.10
CA MET A 167 -24.50 13.61 -27.70
C MET A 167 -25.44 13.65 -28.90
N GLU A 168 -25.17 12.80 -29.87
CA GLU A 168 -26.08 12.60 -30.98
C GLU A 168 -27.31 11.83 -30.51
N ASP A 169 -28.49 12.26 -30.97
CA ASP A 169 -29.76 11.61 -30.63
C ASP A 169 -30.76 11.85 -31.77
N GLU A 170 -30.81 10.90 -32.72
CA GLU A 170 -31.72 10.95 -33.88
C GLU A 170 -33.18 10.63 -33.51
N TRP A 171 -33.45 10.19 -32.27
CA TRP A 171 -34.76 9.83 -31.77
C TRP A 171 -35.57 10.99 -31.22
N LEU A 172 -34.96 12.17 -31.05
CA LEU A 172 -35.68 13.34 -30.60
C LEU A 172 -36.84 13.72 -31.53
N ALA A 173 -37.99 14.15 -30.97
CA ALA A 173 -39.23 14.42 -31.70
C ALA A 173 -39.15 15.51 -32.78
N ASP A 174 -38.16 16.39 -32.69
CA ASP A 174 -37.67 17.27 -33.76
C ASP A 174 -36.18 16.97 -33.90
N PRO A 175 -35.83 15.78 -34.43
CA PRO A 175 -34.43 15.52 -34.65
C PRO A 175 -33.91 16.62 -35.57
N PRO A 176 -32.76 17.21 -35.26
CA PRO A 176 -32.06 17.91 -36.29
C PRO A 176 -32.02 17.02 -37.49
N ALA A 177 -32.61 17.47 -38.58
CA ALA A 177 -32.70 16.74 -39.83
C ALA A 177 -31.30 16.37 -40.39
N ASN A 178 -30.28 16.73 -39.66
CA ASN A 178 -28.87 16.60 -40.00
C ASN A 178 -28.05 16.57 -38.71
N ILE A 179 -27.02 15.74 -38.63
CA ILE A 179 -25.89 15.89 -37.67
C ILE A 179 -25.34 17.33 -37.64
N ALA A 180 -25.56 18.14 -38.70
CA ALA A 180 -25.19 19.55 -38.77
C ALA A 180 -26.07 20.47 -37.93
N ASP A 181 -27.26 20.07 -37.64
CA ASP A 181 -28.13 20.80 -36.72
C ASP A 181 -27.81 20.46 -35.26
N TYR A 182 -27.03 19.41 -35.01
CA TYR A 182 -26.22 19.21 -33.83
C TYR A 182 -25.14 20.30 -33.79
N VAL A 183 -25.52 21.47 -33.31
CA VAL A 183 -24.55 22.50 -32.94
C VAL A 183 -24.12 22.17 -31.52
N PRO A 184 -22.88 21.74 -31.30
CA PRO A 184 -22.29 21.82 -29.96
C PRO A 184 -22.47 23.28 -29.51
N ASN A 185 -23.39 23.59 -28.61
CA ASN A 185 -23.86 24.91 -28.20
C ASN A 185 -25.11 25.46 -28.94
N GLY A 186 -25.86 24.64 -29.69
CA GLY A 186 -27.22 24.94 -30.11
C GLY A 186 -28.20 25.00 -28.93
N PRO A 187 -29.47 25.50 -29.15
CA PRO A 187 -30.47 25.42 -28.10
C PRO A 187 -30.81 23.96 -27.79
N CYS A 188 -30.26 23.46 -26.67
CA CYS A 188 -30.60 22.10 -26.17
C CYS A 188 -32.10 21.96 -25.95
N PRO A 189 -32.71 20.82 -26.29
CA PRO A 189 -34.02 20.45 -25.80
C PRO A 189 -34.06 20.51 -24.27
N THR A 190 -35.24 20.62 -23.69
CA THR A 190 -35.33 20.51 -22.22
C THR A 190 -35.03 19.09 -21.78
N THR A 191 -34.44 18.94 -20.58
CA THR A 191 -34.18 17.62 -20.00
C THR A 191 -35.41 16.70 -20.00
N ALA A 192 -36.62 17.26 -19.81
CA ALA A 192 -37.85 16.51 -19.85
C ALA A 192 -38.18 15.98 -21.26
N VAL A 193 -37.86 16.71 -22.32
CA VAL A 193 -38.03 16.26 -23.71
C VAL A 193 -37.06 15.12 -24.01
N MET A 194 -35.80 15.32 -23.68
CA MET A 194 -34.76 14.28 -23.87
C MET A 194 -35.07 13.02 -23.08
N ALA A 195 -35.41 13.15 -21.79
CA ALA A 195 -35.73 12.00 -20.92
C ALA A 195 -36.96 11.19 -21.42
N ASN A 196 -38.02 11.87 -21.88
CA ASN A 196 -39.19 11.19 -22.41
C ASN A 196 -38.90 10.49 -23.76
N SER A 197 -38.11 11.11 -24.63
CA SER A 197 -37.65 10.47 -25.87
C SER A 197 -36.79 9.24 -25.57
N TYR A 198 -35.78 9.42 -24.73
CA TYR A 198 -34.88 8.33 -24.35
C TYR A 198 -35.62 7.15 -23.71
N ALA A 199 -36.52 7.40 -22.76
CA ALA A 199 -37.27 6.33 -22.10
C ALA A 199 -38.07 5.48 -23.09
N VAL A 200 -38.73 6.10 -24.08
CA VAL A 200 -39.48 5.35 -25.10
C VAL A 200 -38.54 4.48 -25.95
N HIS A 201 -37.47 5.06 -26.47
CA HIS A 201 -36.62 4.36 -27.44
C HIS A 201 -35.63 3.40 -26.74
N ALA A 202 -35.13 3.71 -25.54
CA ALA A 202 -34.36 2.76 -24.75
C ALA A 202 -35.19 1.49 -24.39
N GLY A 203 -36.50 1.67 -24.12
CA GLY A 203 -37.43 0.53 -23.97
C GLY A 203 -37.50 -0.36 -25.21
N ASP A 204 -37.47 0.22 -26.41
CA ASP A 204 -37.41 -0.54 -27.67
C ASP A 204 -36.08 -1.31 -27.81
N TYR A 205 -34.93 -0.67 -27.44
CA TYR A 205 -33.62 -1.32 -27.37
C TYR A 205 -33.62 -2.48 -26.37
N MET A 206 -34.09 -2.27 -25.13
CA MET A 206 -34.16 -3.31 -24.10
C MET A 206 -34.98 -4.51 -24.61
N THR A 207 -36.14 -4.25 -25.23
CA THR A 207 -37.01 -5.30 -25.79
C THR A 207 -36.27 -6.12 -26.85
N ALA A 208 -35.59 -5.47 -27.79
CA ALA A 208 -34.86 -6.12 -28.86
C ALA A 208 -33.64 -6.91 -28.33
N MET A 209 -32.86 -6.31 -27.44
CA MET A 209 -31.68 -6.92 -26.86
C MET A 209 -32.04 -8.12 -25.96
N LYS A 210 -33.10 -8.02 -25.14
CA LYS A 210 -33.60 -9.15 -24.33
C LYS A 210 -34.20 -10.27 -25.21
N ALA A 211 -34.76 -9.96 -26.36
CA ALA A 211 -35.20 -10.99 -27.32
C ALA A 211 -34.00 -11.74 -27.91
N ALA A 212 -32.86 -11.08 -28.09
CA ALA A 212 -31.62 -11.67 -28.62
C ALA A 212 -30.90 -12.52 -27.55
N ASP A 213 -30.80 -12.00 -26.29
CA ASP A 213 -30.34 -12.75 -25.10
C ASP A 213 -31.16 -12.35 -23.88
N PRO A 214 -32.04 -13.23 -23.36
CA PRO A 214 -32.84 -12.97 -22.16
C PRO A 214 -32.01 -12.72 -20.89
N ASN A 215 -30.72 -13.08 -20.88
CA ASN A 215 -29.84 -12.88 -19.73
C ASN A 215 -29.00 -11.61 -19.83
N ALA A 216 -29.09 -10.86 -20.93
CA ALA A 216 -28.35 -9.62 -21.10
C ALA A 216 -28.59 -8.67 -19.91
N GLN A 217 -27.52 -8.22 -19.27
CA GLN A 217 -27.62 -7.18 -18.25
C GLN A 217 -27.58 -5.84 -18.97
N ILE A 218 -28.65 -5.07 -18.83
CA ILE A 218 -28.83 -3.84 -19.60
C ILE A 218 -28.89 -2.65 -18.63
N GLY A 219 -28.12 -1.62 -18.92
CA GLY A 219 -28.02 -0.39 -18.16
C GLY A 219 -28.33 0.86 -18.98
N VAL A 220 -28.47 1.96 -18.28
CA VAL A 220 -28.78 3.28 -18.81
C VAL A 220 -27.89 4.35 -18.18
N PRO A 221 -27.56 5.45 -18.89
CA PRO A 221 -26.74 6.53 -18.35
C PRO A 221 -27.45 7.29 -17.21
N TRP A 222 -26.71 7.54 -16.13
CA TRP A 222 -27.11 8.30 -14.96
C TRP A 222 -26.65 9.75 -15.03
N ALA A 223 -27.56 10.70 -14.94
CA ALA A 223 -27.21 12.13 -14.91
C ALA A 223 -26.94 12.62 -13.49
N PHE A 224 -25.81 13.31 -13.27
CA PHE A 224 -25.49 14.02 -12.02
C PHE A 224 -26.06 15.44 -11.95
N ASP A 225 -26.15 15.98 -10.73
CA ASP A 225 -26.54 17.37 -10.45
C ASP A 225 -25.54 18.39 -11.02
N ASN A 226 -26.05 19.58 -11.38
CA ASN A 226 -25.21 20.73 -11.71
C ASN A 226 -24.17 21.01 -10.61
N GLY A 227 -22.89 21.04 -10.99
CA GLY A 227 -21.76 21.34 -10.12
C GLY A 227 -21.04 20.11 -9.59
N VAL A 228 -21.50 18.91 -9.93
CA VAL A 228 -20.83 17.64 -9.66
C VAL A 228 -20.70 16.91 -11.00
N GLY A 229 -19.47 16.80 -11.49
CA GLY A 229 -19.19 16.20 -12.78
C GLY A 229 -19.27 17.17 -13.96
N GLY A 230 -18.40 16.96 -14.93
CA GLY A 230 -18.32 17.78 -16.15
C GLY A 230 -19.55 17.69 -17.04
N ALA A 231 -20.27 16.61 -16.94
CA ALA A 231 -21.46 16.28 -17.70
C ALA A 231 -22.77 16.53 -16.93
N ALA A 232 -22.77 17.46 -15.99
CA ALA A 232 -23.96 17.76 -15.19
C ALA A 232 -25.04 18.49 -16.00
N VAL A 233 -26.27 18.00 -15.93
CA VAL A 233 -27.43 18.60 -16.58
C VAL A 233 -28.35 19.29 -15.57
N ALA A 234 -28.94 20.41 -15.99
CA ALA A 234 -30.02 21.02 -15.23
C ALA A 234 -31.21 20.05 -15.17
N ASN A 235 -31.73 19.81 -13.95
CA ASN A 235 -32.85 18.89 -13.71
C ASN A 235 -32.53 17.40 -13.97
N ASN A 236 -31.33 16.95 -13.60
CA ASN A 236 -30.94 15.53 -13.63
C ASN A 236 -31.98 14.61 -12.98
N THR A 237 -32.63 15.02 -11.91
CA THR A 237 -33.73 14.28 -11.27
C THR A 237 -34.84 13.96 -12.27
N THR A 238 -35.20 14.92 -13.16
CA THR A 238 -36.18 14.66 -14.22
C THR A 238 -35.71 13.58 -15.19
N TRP A 239 -34.41 13.56 -15.55
CA TRP A 239 -33.85 12.52 -16.40
C TRP A 239 -33.95 11.16 -15.72
N ASN A 240 -33.32 11.01 -14.56
CA ASN A 240 -33.23 9.75 -13.84
C ASN A 240 -34.60 9.18 -13.46
N ASP A 241 -35.51 10.03 -12.90
CA ASP A 241 -36.82 9.59 -12.47
C ASP A 241 -37.71 9.17 -13.66
N THR A 242 -37.64 9.89 -14.79
CA THR A 242 -38.45 9.55 -15.97
C THR A 242 -38.09 8.19 -16.52
N ILE A 243 -36.80 7.90 -16.69
CA ILE A 243 -36.31 6.64 -17.24
C ILE A 243 -36.59 5.49 -16.28
N LEU A 244 -36.26 5.65 -14.99
CA LEU A 244 -36.47 4.60 -14.01
C LEU A 244 -37.97 4.32 -13.75
N GLN A 245 -38.82 5.33 -13.91
CA GLN A 245 -40.27 5.13 -13.81
C GLN A 245 -40.83 4.37 -15.01
N ALA A 246 -40.30 4.59 -16.20
CA ALA A 246 -40.74 3.91 -17.41
C ALA A 246 -40.22 2.47 -17.50
N ASP A 247 -38.93 2.28 -17.31
CA ASP A 247 -38.19 1.07 -17.71
C ASP A 247 -37.47 0.37 -16.54
N GLY A 248 -37.60 0.86 -15.30
CA GLY A 248 -36.81 0.39 -14.15
C GLY A 248 -36.80 -1.12 -13.97
N ALA A 249 -37.93 -1.79 -14.26
CA ALA A 249 -38.02 -3.26 -14.14
C ALA A 249 -37.09 -4.04 -15.10
N ASP A 250 -36.67 -3.44 -16.20
CA ASP A 250 -35.83 -4.03 -17.23
C ASP A 250 -34.37 -3.56 -17.15
N ILE A 251 -34.08 -2.56 -16.31
CA ILE A 251 -32.75 -1.99 -16.09
C ILE A 251 -32.01 -2.84 -15.06
N SER A 252 -30.84 -3.36 -15.43
CA SER A 252 -29.97 -4.13 -14.53
C SER A 252 -29.00 -3.26 -13.74
N PHE A 253 -28.59 -2.11 -14.29
CA PHE A 253 -27.69 -1.16 -13.67
C PHE A 253 -27.90 0.26 -14.22
N VAL A 254 -27.39 1.23 -13.49
CA VAL A 254 -27.18 2.60 -14.02
C VAL A 254 -25.69 2.82 -14.19
N ASP A 255 -25.32 3.46 -15.29
CA ASP A 255 -23.95 3.90 -15.55
C ASP A 255 -23.78 5.37 -15.23
N ALA A 256 -22.81 5.67 -14.37
CA ALA A 256 -22.55 7.00 -13.87
C ALA A 256 -21.15 7.46 -14.26
N HIS A 257 -21.05 8.64 -14.87
CA HIS A 257 -19.79 9.26 -15.26
C HIS A 257 -19.39 10.31 -14.24
N TRP A 258 -18.26 10.10 -13.54
CA TRP A 258 -17.82 10.92 -12.43
C TRP A 258 -16.61 11.78 -12.78
N TYR A 259 -16.84 13.07 -12.93
CA TYR A 259 -15.81 14.08 -13.15
C TYR A 259 -16.03 15.25 -12.20
N PRO A 260 -15.33 15.36 -11.05
CA PRO A 260 -15.59 16.40 -10.05
C PRO A 260 -15.29 17.81 -10.54
N PHE A 261 -14.59 17.96 -11.66
CA PHE A 261 -14.26 19.25 -12.26
C PHE A 261 -14.62 19.27 -13.74
N SER A 262 -15.18 20.40 -14.21
CA SER A 262 -15.69 20.56 -15.56
C SER A 262 -14.80 21.43 -16.47
N PHE A 263 -13.56 21.71 -16.07
CA PHE A 263 -12.71 22.61 -16.85
C PHE A 263 -11.27 22.11 -16.89
N GLY A 264 -10.65 22.28 -18.05
CA GLY A 264 -9.26 21.98 -18.31
C GLY A 264 -8.44 23.24 -18.60
N GLY A 265 -7.13 23.05 -18.70
CA GLY A 265 -6.19 24.16 -18.92
C GLY A 265 -5.98 25.03 -17.69
N ASN A 266 -5.25 26.15 -17.84
CA ASN A 266 -4.92 27.05 -16.71
C ASN A 266 -6.09 27.93 -16.23
N THR A 267 -7.14 28.04 -17.02
CA THR A 267 -8.35 28.79 -16.71
C THR A 267 -9.51 28.25 -17.55
N ASP A 268 -10.67 28.07 -16.91
CA ASP A 268 -11.88 27.76 -17.66
C ASP A 268 -12.29 29.00 -18.53
N PRO A 269 -13.24 28.81 -19.47
CA PRO A 269 -13.76 29.94 -20.28
C PRO A 269 -14.35 31.09 -19.46
N ALA A 270 -14.74 30.84 -18.21
CA ALA A 270 -15.22 31.86 -17.28
C ALA A 270 -14.08 32.52 -16.47
N GLY A 271 -12.83 32.19 -16.72
CA GLY A 271 -11.65 32.74 -16.05
C GLY A 271 -11.36 32.13 -14.66
N LYS A 272 -11.96 30.98 -14.30
CA LYS A 272 -11.63 30.25 -13.08
C LYS A 272 -10.30 29.52 -13.24
N LYS A 273 -9.51 29.50 -12.18
CA LYS A 273 -8.26 28.76 -12.15
C LYS A 273 -8.55 27.28 -12.01
N ASN A 274 -7.64 26.46 -12.54
CA ASN A 274 -7.64 25.02 -12.29
C ASN A 274 -7.69 24.73 -10.79
N PRO A 275 -8.30 23.61 -10.38
CA PRO A 275 -8.26 23.18 -8.99
C PRO A 275 -6.82 22.97 -8.54
N SER A 276 -6.54 23.26 -7.27
CA SER A 276 -5.26 22.89 -6.66
C SER A 276 -5.19 21.38 -6.45
N ASP A 277 -3.97 20.81 -6.39
CA ASP A 277 -3.75 19.41 -6.10
C ASP A 277 -4.54 18.91 -4.87
N GLN A 278 -4.60 19.74 -3.83
CA GLN A 278 -5.37 19.41 -2.64
C GLN A 278 -6.88 19.33 -2.91
N GLN A 279 -7.44 20.22 -3.74
CA GLN A 279 -8.86 20.17 -4.12
C GLN A 279 -9.15 18.94 -4.97
N VAL A 280 -8.26 18.60 -5.91
CA VAL A 280 -8.35 17.38 -6.70
C VAL A 280 -8.41 16.15 -5.80
N ILE A 281 -7.44 15.98 -4.91
CA ILE A 281 -7.37 14.80 -4.04
C ILE A 281 -8.57 14.75 -3.07
N GLN A 282 -9.04 15.89 -2.59
CA GLN A 282 -10.16 15.96 -1.64
C GLN A 282 -11.54 15.80 -2.30
N SER A 283 -11.64 15.93 -3.62
CA SER A 283 -12.94 15.77 -4.31
C SER A 283 -13.54 14.38 -4.11
N VAL A 284 -12.71 13.34 -3.98
CA VAL A 284 -13.18 11.96 -3.73
C VAL A 284 -13.99 11.81 -2.44
N MET A 285 -13.87 12.75 -1.50
CA MET A 285 -14.66 12.75 -0.27
C MET A 285 -16.16 13.01 -0.50
N GLN A 286 -16.55 13.44 -1.70
CA GLN A 286 -17.94 13.65 -2.09
C GLN A 286 -18.61 12.32 -2.48
N ILE A 287 -17.83 11.33 -2.93
CA ILE A 287 -18.30 10.07 -3.51
C ILE A 287 -19.33 9.34 -2.63
N PRO A 288 -19.12 9.15 -1.31
CA PRO A 288 -20.11 8.46 -0.49
C PRO A 288 -21.49 9.14 -0.49
N SER A 289 -21.53 10.49 -0.58
CA SER A 289 -22.79 11.23 -0.65
C SER A 289 -23.43 11.13 -2.03
N GLU A 290 -22.63 11.13 -3.10
CA GLU A 290 -23.14 10.98 -4.47
C GLU A 290 -23.69 9.56 -4.68
N TYR A 291 -22.96 8.52 -4.24
CA TYR A 291 -23.47 7.15 -4.27
C TYR A 291 -24.78 7.01 -3.49
N ALA A 292 -24.89 7.66 -2.32
CA ALA A 292 -26.12 7.61 -1.52
C ALA A 292 -27.32 8.24 -2.24
N LYS A 293 -27.12 9.29 -3.05
CA LYS A 293 -28.17 9.89 -3.91
C LYS A 293 -28.62 8.89 -4.98
N ILE A 294 -27.67 8.31 -5.72
CA ILE A 294 -27.96 7.27 -6.74
C ILE A 294 -28.77 6.14 -6.10
N ARG A 295 -28.24 5.57 -5.02
CA ARG A 295 -28.87 4.45 -4.32
C ARG A 295 -30.25 4.82 -3.75
N GLY A 296 -30.41 6.06 -3.27
CA GLY A 296 -31.70 6.56 -2.77
C GLY A 296 -32.78 6.57 -3.84
N THR A 297 -32.45 7.04 -5.04
CA THR A 297 -33.36 7.02 -6.19
C THR A 297 -33.64 5.59 -6.65
N LEU A 298 -32.60 4.77 -6.83
CA LEU A 298 -32.78 3.36 -7.22
C LEU A 298 -33.61 2.57 -6.22
N ASN A 299 -33.48 2.83 -4.92
CA ASN A 299 -34.33 2.18 -3.91
C ASN A 299 -35.81 2.50 -4.05
N THR A 300 -36.16 3.58 -4.75
CA THR A 300 -37.54 3.97 -5.01
C THR A 300 -38.12 3.26 -6.23
N TYR A 301 -37.32 3.13 -7.29
CA TYR A 301 -37.78 2.64 -8.59
C TYR A 301 -37.35 1.19 -8.87
N ASP A 302 -36.09 0.87 -8.68
CA ASP A 302 -35.52 -0.46 -8.82
C ASP A 302 -34.40 -0.73 -7.79
N PRO A 303 -34.75 -1.28 -6.62
CA PRO A 303 -33.78 -1.62 -5.58
C PRO A 303 -32.74 -2.66 -6.01
N GLY A 304 -33.01 -3.43 -7.08
CA GLY A 304 -32.14 -4.49 -7.61
C GLY A 304 -31.03 -3.98 -8.50
N ALA A 305 -31.23 -2.83 -9.15
CA ALA A 305 -30.28 -2.28 -10.09
C ALA A 305 -28.93 -1.97 -9.42
N GLN A 306 -27.86 -2.29 -10.12
CA GLN A 306 -26.49 -2.02 -9.70
C GLN A 306 -26.08 -0.59 -10.07
N VAL A 307 -24.94 -0.15 -9.57
CA VAL A 307 -24.30 1.10 -9.95
C VAL A 307 -22.93 0.76 -10.53
N ILE A 308 -22.71 1.10 -11.77
CA ILE A 308 -21.41 1.06 -12.45
C ILE A 308 -20.92 2.50 -12.57
N ILE A 309 -19.62 2.69 -12.42
CA ILE A 309 -18.96 3.94 -12.80
C ILE A 309 -18.25 3.64 -14.12
N GLY A 310 -18.95 3.93 -15.22
CA GLY A 310 -18.48 3.62 -16.59
C GLY A 310 -17.36 4.54 -17.03
N GLU A 311 -17.40 5.80 -16.55
CA GLU A 311 -16.30 6.74 -16.75
C GLU A 311 -15.96 7.46 -15.46
N THR A 312 -14.67 7.62 -15.19
CA THR A 312 -14.17 8.51 -14.14
C THR A 312 -12.82 9.11 -14.48
N GLY A 313 -12.58 10.30 -13.98
CA GLY A 313 -11.35 11.06 -14.09
C GLY A 313 -11.44 12.35 -13.29
N VAL A 314 -10.37 13.14 -13.24
CA VAL A 314 -10.39 14.44 -12.56
C VAL A 314 -11.30 15.42 -13.28
N SER A 315 -11.26 15.40 -14.61
CA SER A 315 -12.07 16.23 -15.52
C SER A 315 -12.11 15.53 -16.88
N PHE A 316 -13.14 15.78 -17.66
CA PHE A 316 -13.17 15.37 -19.08
C PHE A 316 -12.34 16.29 -19.99
N LEU A 317 -11.77 17.36 -19.45
CA LEU A 317 -10.89 18.29 -20.14
C LEU A 317 -9.46 18.21 -19.62
N GLU A 318 -8.50 18.66 -20.44
CA GLU A 318 -7.07 18.63 -20.14
C GLU A 318 -6.72 19.42 -18.87
N THR A 319 -6.20 18.77 -17.85
CA THR A 319 -5.83 19.40 -16.58
C THR A 319 -4.33 19.41 -16.27
N GLY A 320 -3.57 18.51 -16.87
CA GLY A 320 -2.18 18.23 -16.51
C GLY A 320 -2.01 17.38 -15.24
N VAL A 321 -3.08 17.03 -14.54
CA VAL A 321 -3.08 16.21 -13.32
C VAL A 321 -2.50 14.81 -13.53
N PRO A 322 -2.69 14.12 -14.68
CA PRO A 322 -2.09 12.80 -14.92
C PRO A 322 -0.57 12.73 -14.78
N CYS A 323 0.12 13.87 -14.77
CA CYS A 323 1.57 13.92 -14.57
C CYS A 323 1.96 14.37 -13.17
N LEU A 324 1.01 14.67 -12.32
CA LEU A 324 1.22 15.13 -10.95
C LEU A 324 0.91 14.01 -9.95
N PRO A 325 1.49 14.06 -8.75
CA PRO A 325 1.14 13.13 -7.66
C PRO A 325 -0.34 13.09 -7.36
N ALA A 326 -1.01 14.25 -7.47
CA ALA A 326 -2.44 14.38 -7.25
C ALA A 326 -3.26 13.40 -8.10
N GLY A 327 -2.84 13.12 -9.36
CA GLY A 327 -3.50 12.14 -10.22
C GLY A 327 -3.49 10.72 -9.63
N ALA A 328 -2.38 10.30 -9.03
CA ALA A 328 -2.31 9.00 -8.38
C ALA A 328 -3.18 8.93 -7.12
N LEU A 329 -3.17 10.00 -6.31
CA LEU A 329 -3.95 10.05 -5.07
C LEU A 329 -5.44 10.12 -5.37
N PHE A 330 -5.83 10.92 -6.35
CA PHE A 330 -7.20 10.99 -6.84
C PHE A 330 -7.65 9.60 -7.33
N ALA A 331 -6.95 9.01 -8.29
CA ALA A 331 -7.35 7.73 -8.88
C ALA A 331 -7.45 6.59 -7.83
N ALA A 332 -6.54 6.55 -6.84
CA ALA A 332 -6.64 5.58 -5.76
C ALA A 332 -7.81 5.86 -4.81
N GLY A 333 -8.03 7.13 -4.46
CA GLY A 333 -9.14 7.54 -3.61
C GLY A 333 -10.48 7.34 -4.29
N ASP A 334 -10.58 7.70 -5.56
CA ASP A 334 -11.77 7.58 -6.39
C ASP A 334 -12.25 6.13 -6.47
N VAL A 335 -11.41 5.25 -7.00
CA VAL A 335 -11.78 3.83 -7.16
C VAL A 335 -12.11 3.16 -5.82
N LEU A 336 -11.35 3.44 -4.76
CA LEU A 336 -11.61 2.83 -3.46
C LEU A 336 -12.89 3.38 -2.80
N SER A 337 -13.19 4.67 -2.98
CA SER A 337 -14.40 5.28 -2.42
C SER A 337 -15.66 4.78 -3.12
N TRP A 338 -15.69 4.72 -4.45
CA TRP A 338 -16.82 4.18 -5.20
C TRP A 338 -17.08 2.71 -4.85
N LEU A 339 -16.04 1.88 -4.86
CA LEU A 339 -16.17 0.46 -4.50
C LEU A 339 -16.58 0.25 -3.03
N ALA A 340 -16.05 1.04 -2.11
CA ALA A 340 -16.43 0.97 -0.69
C ALA A 340 -17.85 1.48 -0.44
N ALA A 341 -18.36 2.38 -1.29
CA ALA A 341 -19.75 2.82 -1.27
C ALA A 341 -20.71 1.76 -1.83
N GLY A 342 -20.25 0.88 -2.73
CA GLY A 342 -21.03 -0.22 -3.27
C GLY A 342 -21.18 -0.24 -4.79
N ALA A 343 -20.38 0.52 -5.53
CA ALA A 343 -20.31 0.40 -6.99
C ALA A 343 -19.84 -1.01 -7.40
N GLN A 344 -20.42 -1.54 -8.49
CA GLN A 344 -20.08 -2.84 -9.03
C GLN A 344 -18.67 -2.84 -9.61
N SER A 345 -18.37 -1.82 -10.42
CA SER A 345 -17.07 -1.58 -11.02
C SER A 345 -16.81 -0.09 -11.20
N VAL A 346 -15.53 0.25 -11.44
CA VAL A 346 -15.07 1.62 -11.69
C VAL A 346 -14.12 1.59 -12.87
N ASN A 347 -14.50 2.28 -13.95
CA ASN A 347 -13.78 2.33 -15.20
C ASN A 347 -13.13 3.71 -15.39
N TRP A 348 -11.82 3.73 -15.57
CA TRP A 348 -11.09 4.98 -15.79
C TRP A 348 -11.16 5.41 -17.25
N TRP A 349 -11.49 6.67 -17.50
CA TRP A 349 -11.45 7.28 -18.82
C TRP A 349 -10.31 8.30 -18.95
N PRO A 350 -9.51 8.27 -20.06
CA PRO A 350 -9.36 7.15 -21.01
C PRO A 350 -8.09 6.32 -20.69
N LEU A 351 -7.91 5.19 -21.41
CA LEU A 351 -6.68 4.41 -21.30
C LEU A 351 -5.48 5.21 -21.78
N ASP A 352 -5.58 5.82 -22.95
CA ASP A 352 -4.59 6.76 -23.47
C ASP A 352 -5.24 8.00 -24.08
N THR A 353 -4.44 8.97 -24.48
CA THR A 353 -4.95 10.17 -25.12
C THR A 353 -4.82 10.05 -26.62
N ASN A 354 -5.82 10.53 -27.36
CA ASN A 354 -5.76 10.69 -28.81
C ASN A 354 -4.68 11.69 -29.25
N THR A 355 -4.18 12.51 -28.34
CA THR A 355 -3.16 13.50 -28.65
C THR A 355 -1.75 12.97 -28.43
N ASN A 356 -0.99 12.99 -29.47
CA ASN A 356 0.40 12.57 -29.56
C ASN A 356 1.33 13.35 -28.65
N LEU A 357 1.53 12.91 -27.42
CA LEU A 357 2.52 13.47 -26.53
C LEU A 357 3.80 12.66 -26.50
N ASP A 358 4.77 13.20 -27.17
CA ASP A 358 6.16 12.93 -26.85
C ASP A 358 6.50 13.66 -25.55
N TYR A 359 6.20 13.03 -24.42
CA TYR A 359 6.47 13.60 -23.11
C TYR A 359 7.97 13.57 -22.82
N THR A 360 8.65 14.65 -23.21
CA THR A 360 10.09 14.79 -23.00
C THR A 360 10.47 15.63 -21.78
N GLY A 361 9.50 16.05 -20.95
CA GLY A 361 9.79 16.80 -19.71
C GLY A 361 8.74 17.82 -19.32
N THR A 362 8.74 18.14 -18.15
CA THR A 362 8.16 19.07 -17.17
C THR A 362 7.23 20.22 -17.60
N SER A 363 7.01 20.53 -18.85
CA SER A 363 6.27 21.75 -19.22
C SER A 363 4.97 21.58 -20.00
N ASN A 364 4.63 20.39 -20.44
CA ASN A 364 3.47 20.15 -21.32
C ASN A 364 2.66 18.90 -20.99
N CYS A 365 2.49 18.54 -19.73
CA CYS A 365 1.47 17.59 -19.35
C CYS A 365 0.10 18.30 -19.34
N GLN A 366 -0.31 18.75 -20.51
CA GLN A 366 -1.66 19.27 -20.76
C GLN A 366 -2.35 18.20 -21.58
N GLN A 367 -3.04 17.27 -20.91
CA GLN A 367 -3.71 16.21 -21.63
C GLN A 367 -4.86 15.66 -20.81
N ASP A 368 -5.75 15.01 -21.53
CA ASP A 368 -6.82 14.21 -20.99
C ASP A 368 -6.33 13.30 -19.85
N GLU A 369 -7.22 12.87 -19.03
CA GLU A 369 -6.95 12.14 -17.79
C GLU A 369 -6.34 10.73 -17.99
N ALA A 370 -5.63 10.50 -19.08
CA ALA A 370 -5.11 9.20 -19.52
C ALA A 370 -4.24 8.46 -18.49
N MET A 371 -4.29 7.15 -18.54
CA MET A 371 -3.41 6.27 -17.76
C MET A 371 -2.05 6.06 -18.38
N PHE A 372 -1.96 6.15 -19.71
CA PHE A 372 -0.73 5.92 -20.48
C PHE A 372 -0.51 7.03 -21.51
N THR A 373 0.76 7.22 -21.85
CA THR A 373 1.12 8.09 -22.96
C THR A 373 0.89 7.39 -24.28
N ASN A 374 0.42 8.15 -25.28
CA ASN A 374 0.33 7.68 -26.65
C ASN A 374 1.66 7.89 -27.38
N PRO A 375 2.36 6.85 -27.83
CA PRO A 375 3.58 7.01 -28.61
C PRO A 375 3.24 7.38 -30.06
N ARG A 376 3.70 8.53 -30.53
CA ARG A 376 3.55 8.97 -31.93
C ARG A 376 4.09 7.98 -32.95
N ASN A 377 5.08 7.19 -32.58
CA ASN A 377 5.67 6.17 -33.42
C ASN A 377 5.87 4.88 -32.62
N PRO A 378 4.97 3.92 -32.73
CA PRO A 378 5.06 2.66 -31.99
C PRO A 378 6.34 1.85 -32.32
N ALA A 379 6.99 2.11 -33.44
CA ALA A 379 8.26 1.45 -33.77
C ALA A 379 9.46 1.97 -32.95
N THR A 380 9.36 3.18 -32.36
CA THR A 380 10.48 3.84 -31.64
C THR A 380 10.17 4.16 -30.19
N ALA A 381 8.91 4.11 -29.80
CA ALA A 381 8.46 4.39 -28.44
C ALA A 381 7.36 3.39 -28.02
N SER A 382 7.23 3.16 -26.73
CA SER A 382 6.15 2.36 -26.15
C SER A 382 5.31 3.23 -25.21
N PRO A 383 4.02 2.92 -25.00
CA PRO A 383 3.20 3.58 -24.01
C PRO A 383 3.88 3.53 -22.63
N ARG A 384 3.83 4.63 -21.90
CA ARG A 384 4.40 4.75 -20.55
C ARG A 384 3.30 5.08 -19.55
N PRO A 385 3.31 4.46 -18.35
CA PRO A 385 2.32 4.75 -17.35
C PRO A 385 2.42 6.20 -16.85
N LEU A 386 1.27 6.82 -16.61
CA LEU A 386 1.08 8.10 -15.96
C LEU A 386 0.66 7.89 -14.48
N THR A 387 0.44 8.97 -13.75
CA THR A 387 0.18 8.86 -12.31
C THR A 387 -1.16 8.20 -11.96
N PRO A 388 -2.27 8.34 -12.74
CA PRO A 388 -3.51 7.59 -12.48
C PRO A 388 -3.29 6.07 -12.45
N TYR A 389 -2.49 5.53 -13.37
CA TYR A 389 -2.10 4.12 -13.34
C TYR A 389 -1.47 3.70 -12.02
N VAL A 390 -0.61 4.55 -11.42
CA VAL A 390 0.00 4.27 -10.12
C VAL A 390 -1.05 4.20 -9.01
N GLY A 391 -2.05 5.07 -9.07
CA GLY A 391 -3.20 5.05 -8.16
C GLY A 391 -3.93 3.72 -8.22
N TYR A 392 -4.32 3.27 -9.42
CA TYR A 392 -4.97 1.97 -9.63
C TYR A 392 -4.10 0.80 -9.21
N LEU A 393 -2.80 0.82 -9.54
CA LEU A 393 -1.85 -0.22 -9.13
C LEU A 393 -1.81 -0.38 -7.59
N LEU A 394 -1.84 0.72 -6.85
CA LEU A 394 -1.86 0.69 -5.39
C LEU A 394 -3.23 0.29 -4.84
N ALA A 395 -4.32 0.82 -5.40
CA ALA A 395 -5.70 0.48 -5.02
C ALA A 395 -6.00 -1.00 -5.25
N SER A 396 -5.45 -1.60 -6.32
CA SER A 396 -5.63 -3.02 -6.65
C SER A 396 -5.18 -4.00 -5.58
N ALA A 397 -4.34 -3.56 -4.64
CA ALA A 397 -3.97 -4.36 -3.48
C ALA A 397 -5.16 -4.62 -2.54
N LEU A 398 -6.18 -3.74 -2.56
CA LEU A 398 -7.40 -3.82 -1.78
C LEU A 398 -8.59 -4.30 -2.64
N ALA A 399 -8.68 -3.84 -3.89
CA ALA A 399 -9.79 -4.07 -4.79
C ALA A 399 -9.64 -5.41 -5.54
N LYS A 400 -9.66 -6.52 -4.83
CA LYS A 400 -9.64 -7.86 -5.43
C LYS A 400 -11.04 -8.43 -5.57
N PRO A 401 -11.35 -9.16 -6.63
CA PRO A 401 -12.62 -9.87 -6.75
C PRO A 401 -12.99 -10.65 -5.50
N GLY A 402 -14.20 -10.46 -4.99
CA GLY A 402 -14.71 -11.11 -3.77
C GLY A 402 -14.09 -10.62 -2.46
N ALA A 403 -13.27 -9.59 -2.47
CA ALA A 403 -12.77 -8.96 -1.24
C ALA A 403 -13.87 -8.16 -0.54
N GLN A 404 -13.77 -7.99 0.76
CA GLN A 404 -14.67 -7.15 1.55
C GLN A 404 -13.97 -5.82 1.85
N LEU A 405 -14.37 -4.78 1.15
CA LEU A 405 -13.80 -3.44 1.24
C LEU A 405 -14.65 -2.54 2.14
N SER A 406 -13.99 -1.74 2.96
CA SER A 406 -14.60 -0.71 3.81
C SER A 406 -13.79 0.58 3.74
N GLU A 407 -14.47 1.71 3.74
CA GLU A 407 -13.88 2.98 4.10
C GLU A 407 -13.92 3.11 5.62
N LEU A 408 -12.77 3.39 6.23
CA LEU A 408 -12.65 3.60 7.67
C LEU A 408 -12.82 5.09 8.00
N SER A 409 -13.20 5.38 9.23
CA SER A 409 -13.30 6.76 9.71
C SER A 409 -12.02 7.55 9.43
N GLN A 410 -12.15 8.71 8.78
CA GLN A 410 -11.06 9.59 8.43
C GLN A 410 -10.26 10.05 9.65
N GLN A 411 -8.94 10.15 9.52
CA GLN A 411 -8.07 10.67 10.58
C GLN A 411 -7.38 11.97 10.13
N GLY A 412 -7.98 13.11 10.45
CA GLY A 412 -7.53 14.41 9.95
C GLY A 412 -7.59 14.47 8.43
N ASP A 413 -6.45 14.72 7.78
CA ASP A 413 -6.33 14.75 6.31
C ASP A 413 -5.99 13.37 5.71
N VAL A 414 -6.23 12.26 6.41
CA VAL A 414 -5.92 10.92 5.93
C VAL A 414 -7.20 10.12 5.70
N LEU A 415 -7.46 9.80 4.42
CA LEU A 415 -8.46 8.80 4.03
C LEU A 415 -7.91 7.41 4.32
N ARG A 416 -8.77 6.50 4.72
CA ARG A 416 -8.38 5.17 5.18
C ARG A 416 -9.32 4.12 4.63
N PHE A 417 -8.77 3.11 3.98
CA PHE A 417 -9.52 1.98 3.44
C PHE A 417 -8.94 0.67 3.97
N GLN A 418 -9.80 -0.28 4.24
CA GLN A 418 -9.42 -1.63 4.65
C GLN A 418 -10.14 -2.66 3.81
N SER A 419 -9.43 -3.67 3.39
CA SER A 419 -10.00 -4.80 2.65
C SER A 419 -9.63 -6.12 3.32
N VAL A 420 -10.63 -7.00 3.50
CA VAL A 420 -10.41 -8.40 3.82
C VAL A 420 -10.44 -9.18 2.51
N LEU A 421 -9.26 -9.60 2.06
CA LEU A 421 -9.06 -10.29 0.80
C LEU A 421 -9.59 -11.74 0.86
N PRO A 422 -9.89 -12.37 -0.28
CA PRO A 422 -10.13 -13.81 -0.32
C PRO A 422 -9.00 -14.57 0.36
N GLY A 423 -9.34 -15.46 1.29
CA GLY A 423 -8.36 -16.15 2.13
C GLY A 423 -8.03 -15.46 3.46
N GLY A 424 -8.74 -14.37 3.81
CA GLY A 424 -8.71 -13.73 5.13
C GLY A 424 -7.52 -12.82 5.41
N LYS A 425 -6.68 -12.53 4.41
CA LYS A 425 -5.62 -11.51 4.54
C LYS A 425 -6.22 -10.12 4.53
N VAL A 426 -5.63 -9.22 5.30
CA VAL A 426 -6.04 -7.82 5.36
C VAL A 426 -5.05 -6.93 4.60
N ALA A 427 -5.58 -6.02 3.80
CA ALA A 427 -4.85 -4.92 3.16
C ALA A 427 -5.43 -3.58 3.63
N VAL A 428 -4.59 -2.55 3.76
CA VAL A 428 -5.00 -1.20 4.18
C VAL A 428 -4.35 -0.18 3.26
N ALA A 429 -5.13 0.79 2.79
CA ALA A 429 -4.64 1.97 2.11
C ALA A 429 -4.87 3.21 2.97
N LEU A 430 -3.86 4.07 3.03
CA LEU A 430 -3.88 5.34 3.74
C LEU A 430 -3.46 6.42 2.74
N ILE A 431 -4.31 7.42 2.51
CA ILE A 431 -4.06 8.49 1.56
C ILE A 431 -3.99 9.82 2.34
N ASN A 432 -2.81 10.42 2.39
CA ASN A 432 -2.63 11.74 2.95
C ASN A 432 -2.99 12.80 1.92
N THR A 433 -4.16 13.39 2.08
CA THR A 433 -4.69 14.42 1.17
C THR A 433 -4.06 15.80 1.37
N ASN A 434 -3.24 15.98 2.42
CA ASN A 434 -2.54 17.23 2.69
C ASN A 434 -1.27 17.32 1.84
N THR A 435 -1.22 18.29 0.93
CA THR A 435 -0.10 18.50 0.01
C THR A 435 1.11 19.18 0.66
N GLY A 436 0.94 19.79 1.83
CA GLY A 436 2.00 20.60 2.50
C GLY A 436 2.65 19.94 3.71
N SER A 437 2.09 18.88 4.28
CA SER A 437 2.61 18.30 5.54
C SER A 437 2.40 16.80 5.68
N ALA A 438 3.39 16.16 6.30
CA ALA A 438 3.26 14.75 6.70
C ALA A 438 2.19 14.58 7.78
N LYS A 439 1.50 13.45 7.76
CA LYS A 439 0.47 13.07 8.75
C LYS A 439 0.79 11.71 9.34
N THR A 440 0.24 11.44 10.50
CA THR A 440 0.33 10.11 11.14
C THR A 440 -1.07 9.54 11.28
N ALA A 441 -1.26 8.31 10.82
CA ALA A 441 -2.53 7.61 10.94
C ALA A 441 -2.32 6.17 11.38
N THR A 442 -3.36 5.59 12.01
CA THR A 442 -3.36 4.18 12.38
C THR A 442 -3.94 3.32 11.26
N ALA A 443 -3.40 2.13 11.10
CA ALA A 443 -3.82 1.20 10.04
C ALA A 443 -4.97 0.26 10.47
N GLY A 444 -5.65 0.53 11.61
CA GLY A 444 -6.66 -0.38 12.16
C GLY A 444 -6.05 -1.55 12.95
N SER A 445 -6.90 -2.46 13.44
CA SER A 445 -6.54 -3.44 14.45
C SER A 445 -6.29 -4.87 13.96
N SER A 446 -6.53 -5.19 12.69
CA SER A 446 -6.58 -6.58 12.20
C SER A 446 -5.39 -7.02 11.37
N LEU A 447 -4.26 -6.29 11.44
CA LEU A 447 -3.08 -6.59 10.62
C LEU A 447 -2.26 -7.77 11.18
N SER A 448 -1.80 -8.64 10.29
CA SER A 448 -0.80 -9.68 10.60
C SER A 448 0.49 -9.07 11.14
N PRO A 449 1.27 -9.83 11.95
CA PRO A 449 2.54 -9.33 12.47
C PRO A 449 3.53 -8.80 11.42
N TYR A 450 3.50 -9.33 10.19
CA TYR A 450 4.46 -8.98 9.13
C TYR A 450 3.78 -8.33 7.95
N LEU A 451 4.27 -7.17 7.54
CA LEU A 451 3.68 -6.30 6.52
C LEU A 451 4.71 -5.91 5.46
N THR A 452 4.23 -5.82 4.21
CA THR A 452 4.85 -5.02 3.15
C THR A 452 4.23 -3.63 3.19
N VAL A 453 5.05 -2.61 3.05
CA VAL A 453 4.64 -1.21 2.95
C VAL A 453 5.05 -0.72 1.57
N GLN A 454 4.08 -0.31 0.78
CA GLN A 454 4.29 0.39 -0.49
C GLN A 454 3.95 1.86 -0.28
N THR A 455 4.84 2.75 -0.68
CA THR A 455 4.65 4.20 -0.53
C THR A 455 4.90 4.89 -1.86
N TYR A 456 3.94 5.71 -2.27
CA TYR A 456 4.05 6.67 -3.34
C TYR A 456 3.88 8.08 -2.77
N SER A 457 4.69 9.05 -3.18
CA SER A 457 4.61 10.43 -2.68
C SER A 457 5.27 11.42 -3.61
N ALA A 458 4.90 12.70 -3.48
CA ALA A 458 5.51 13.83 -4.21
C ALA A 458 7.03 13.87 -4.12
N GLY A 459 7.62 13.51 -2.99
CA GLY A 459 9.07 13.45 -2.80
C GLY A 459 9.78 12.39 -3.65
N ASN A 460 9.04 11.46 -4.24
CA ASN A 460 9.56 10.45 -5.16
C ASN A 460 9.47 10.88 -6.62
N GLN A 461 9.07 12.13 -6.90
CA GLN A 461 8.61 12.58 -8.21
C GLN A 461 9.55 13.55 -8.91
N ASN A 462 9.86 13.19 -10.11
CA ASN A 462 9.82 14.06 -11.28
C ASN A 462 8.62 13.57 -12.12
N SER A 463 8.11 14.41 -12.98
CA SER A 463 6.90 14.28 -13.79
C SER A 463 6.69 12.97 -14.58
N THR A 464 7.62 12.02 -14.53
CA THR A 464 7.57 10.73 -15.22
C THR A 464 7.83 9.57 -14.28
N ASN A 465 7.89 9.82 -12.98
CA ASN A 465 8.32 8.83 -12.01
C ASN A 465 7.13 8.12 -11.36
N THR A 466 6.85 6.92 -11.82
CA THR A 466 5.87 6.01 -11.25
C THR A 466 6.44 5.12 -10.14
N LYS A 467 7.54 5.53 -9.51
CA LYS A 467 8.24 4.70 -8.53
C LYS A 467 7.48 4.59 -7.21
N ILE A 468 7.19 3.37 -6.85
CA ILE A 468 6.66 2.99 -5.55
C ILE A 468 7.82 2.47 -4.71
N ALA A 469 8.05 3.11 -3.56
CA ALA A 469 9.00 2.61 -2.57
C ALA A 469 8.38 1.42 -1.83
N THR A 470 9.12 0.31 -1.76
CA THR A 470 8.65 -0.90 -1.07
C THR A 470 9.58 -1.23 0.10
N THR A 471 9.01 -1.36 1.28
CA THR A 471 9.72 -1.73 2.51
C THR A 471 8.96 -2.82 3.26
N ALA A 472 9.57 -3.34 4.32
CA ALA A 472 8.96 -4.32 5.21
C ALA A 472 8.88 -3.77 6.64
N THR A 473 7.78 -4.03 7.32
CA THR A 473 7.59 -3.66 8.73
C THR A 473 6.84 -4.74 9.49
N THR A 474 6.56 -4.48 10.76
CA THR A 474 5.68 -5.31 11.59
C THR A 474 4.52 -4.48 12.12
N ALA A 475 3.37 -5.12 12.36
CA ALA A 475 2.22 -4.44 12.97
C ALA A 475 2.58 -3.80 14.31
N ALA A 476 3.42 -4.44 15.11
CA ALA A 476 3.92 -3.88 16.38
C ALA A 476 4.74 -2.60 16.20
N ALA A 477 5.51 -2.49 15.12
CA ALA A 477 6.33 -1.31 14.85
C ALA A 477 5.49 -0.07 14.44
N ILE A 478 4.27 -0.30 13.91
CA ILE A 478 3.36 0.76 13.47
C ILE A 478 2.09 0.86 14.34
N ALA A 479 2.07 0.21 15.50
CA ALA A 479 0.90 0.19 16.40
C ALA A 479 0.49 1.59 16.89
N SER A 480 1.45 2.51 17.04
CA SER A 480 1.20 3.92 17.39
C SER A 480 0.87 4.81 16.19
N GLY A 481 0.84 4.25 14.99
CA GLY A 481 0.61 4.93 13.72
C GLY A 481 1.81 4.83 12.77
N ILE A 482 1.51 5.07 11.50
CA ILE A 482 2.50 5.19 10.42
C ILE A 482 2.52 6.63 9.93
N THR A 483 3.72 7.17 9.72
CA THR A 483 3.87 8.52 9.15
C THR A 483 3.77 8.44 7.62
N LEU A 484 2.83 9.19 7.07
CA LEU A 484 2.64 9.40 5.65
C LEU A 484 3.31 10.72 5.25
N PRO A 485 4.20 10.74 4.28
CA PRO A 485 4.66 12.02 3.69
C PRO A 485 3.49 12.92 3.26
N ALA A 486 3.76 14.20 3.04
CA ALA A 486 2.79 15.06 2.36
C ALA A 486 2.44 14.44 1.00
N GLU A 487 1.17 14.57 0.59
CA GLU A 487 0.71 14.10 -0.73
C GLU A 487 1.22 12.69 -1.03
N SER A 488 0.68 11.71 -0.32
CA SER A 488 1.16 10.33 -0.42
C SER A 488 0.07 9.28 -0.25
N ILE A 489 0.34 8.12 -0.84
CA ILE A 489 -0.41 6.88 -0.64
C ILE A 489 0.51 5.88 0.05
N VAL A 490 0.03 5.26 1.12
CA VAL A 490 0.70 4.15 1.79
C VAL A 490 -0.22 2.94 1.79
N VAL A 491 0.24 1.85 1.19
CA VAL A 491 -0.49 0.58 1.17
C VAL A 491 0.24 -0.45 2.02
N LEU A 492 -0.49 -1.05 2.93
CA LEU A 492 -0.03 -2.11 3.83
C LEU A 492 -0.66 -3.43 3.42
N THR A 493 0.15 -4.41 3.10
CA THR A 493 -0.32 -5.76 2.78
C THR A 493 0.33 -6.79 3.67
N GLN A 494 -0.45 -7.80 4.07
CA GLN A 494 0.06 -8.91 4.87
C GLN A 494 0.99 -9.79 4.04
N ARG A 495 2.14 -10.16 4.61
CA ARG A 495 3.10 -11.07 3.98
C ARG A 495 3.47 -12.23 4.88
N THR A 496 3.84 -13.33 4.28
CA THR A 496 4.43 -14.46 4.98
C THR A 496 5.91 -14.18 5.25
N PRO A 497 6.37 -14.14 6.52
CA PRO A 497 7.78 -13.94 6.80
C PRO A 497 8.58 -15.18 6.36
N LYS A 498 9.83 -14.94 5.94
CA LYS A 498 10.76 -16.00 5.61
C LYS A 498 11.27 -16.69 6.89
N PRO A 499 11.56 -18.00 6.89
CA PRO A 499 12.08 -18.68 8.06
C PRO A 499 13.50 -18.20 8.42
N SER A 500 13.85 -18.28 9.69
CA SER A 500 15.23 -18.14 10.17
C SER A 500 15.55 -19.22 11.18
N GLY A 501 16.82 -19.56 11.31
CA GLY A 501 17.30 -20.55 12.26
C GLY A 501 18.56 -20.06 12.96
N MET A 502 18.76 -20.50 14.21
CA MET A 502 19.94 -20.13 15.00
C MET A 502 20.46 -21.31 15.79
N SER A 503 21.77 -21.39 15.90
CA SER A 503 22.45 -22.28 16.84
C SER A 503 23.37 -21.48 17.77
N LEU A 504 23.64 -22.02 18.96
CA LEU A 504 24.60 -21.48 19.92
C LEU A 504 25.24 -22.61 20.70
N THR A 505 26.57 -22.62 20.76
CA THR A 505 27.35 -23.59 21.52
C THR A 505 28.47 -22.88 22.26
N ALA A 506 28.93 -23.45 23.36
CA ALA A 506 30.13 -22.96 24.05
C ALA A 506 31.30 -23.95 23.81
N THR A 507 32.50 -23.43 23.81
CA THR A 507 33.72 -24.27 23.73
C THR A 507 33.84 -25.25 24.91
N SER A 508 33.20 -24.93 26.04
CA SER A 508 33.08 -25.80 27.20
C SER A 508 31.80 -25.50 27.97
N ALA A 509 31.07 -26.53 28.37
CA ALA A 509 29.90 -26.41 29.24
C ALA A 509 30.26 -26.06 30.70
N THR A 510 31.52 -26.21 31.10
CA THR A 510 32.01 -25.90 32.43
C THR A 510 33.35 -25.15 32.35
N VAL A 511 33.43 -23.99 33.01
CA VAL A 511 34.66 -23.22 33.06
C VAL A 511 35.00 -22.84 34.52
N LYS A 512 36.25 -22.47 34.79
CA LYS A 512 36.65 -21.89 36.06
C LYS A 512 36.31 -20.43 36.14
N ALA A 513 35.96 -19.94 37.32
CA ALA A 513 35.74 -18.54 37.56
C ALA A 513 36.94 -17.68 37.11
N GLY A 514 36.65 -16.51 36.55
CA GLY A 514 37.65 -15.63 35.94
C GLY A 514 38.16 -16.08 34.57
N THR A 515 37.71 -17.25 34.07
CA THR A 515 38.04 -17.70 32.72
C THR A 515 37.05 -17.12 31.69
N LYS A 516 37.57 -16.76 30.53
CA LYS A 516 36.77 -16.31 29.39
C LYS A 516 35.90 -17.43 28.84
N VAL A 517 34.59 -17.23 28.81
CA VAL A 517 33.63 -18.09 28.07
C VAL A 517 33.64 -17.66 26.63
N THR A 518 33.78 -18.59 25.70
CA THR A 518 33.62 -18.35 24.26
C THR A 518 32.44 -19.16 23.77
N LEU A 519 31.46 -18.45 23.17
CA LEU A 519 30.32 -19.09 22.53
C LEU A 519 30.43 -18.84 21.00
N THR A 520 30.10 -19.85 20.24
CA THR A 520 29.99 -19.77 18.78
C THR A 520 28.57 -20.10 18.38
N GLY A 521 28.04 -19.39 17.42
CA GLY A 521 26.72 -19.62 16.87
C GLY A 521 26.68 -19.43 15.37
N ASN A 522 25.60 -19.88 14.78
CA ASN A 522 25.33 -19.69 13.35
C ASN A 522 23.89 -19.20 13.19
N LEU A 523 23.68 -18.20 12.32
CA LEU A 523 22.39 -17.70 11.92
C LEU A 523 22.14 -18.08 10.47
N THR A 524 20.97 -18.68 10.19
CA THR A 524 20.49 -18.96 8.84
C THR A 524 19.24 -18.12 8.55
N LEU A 525 19.13 -17.63 7.31
CA LEU A 525 18.02 -16.84 6.81
C LEU A 525 17.48 -17.49 5.54
N ASN A 526 16.21 -17.91 5.56
CA ASN A 526 15.57 -18.64 4.46
C ASN A 526 16.34 -19.91 4.03
N GLY A 527 16.86 -20.65 5.02
CA GLY A 527 17.65 -21.86 4.78
C GLY A 527 19.10 -21.64 4.37
N ALA A 528 19.51 -20.42 4.00
CA ALA A 528 20.88 -20.07 3.66
C ALA A 528 21.63 -19.43 4.83
N ALA A 529 22.95 -19.42 4.79
CA ALA A 529 23.77 -18.72 5.76
C ALA A 529 23.51 -17.22 5.75
N ALA A 530 23.39 -16.59 6.91
CA ALA A 530 23.20 -15.16 7.00
C ALA A 530 24.43 -14.39 6.43
N PRO A 531 24.23 -13.26 5.76
CA PRO A 531 25.35 -12.42 5.29
C PRO A 531 26.16 -11.86 6.47
N ALA A 532 27.34 -11.37 6.18
CA ALA A 532 28.15 -10.67 7.16
C ALA A 532 27.47 -9.38 7.65
N GLY A 533 27.67 -9.04 8.92
CA GLY A 533 27.18 -7.78 9.51
C GLY A 533 25.79 -7.82 10.13
N VAL A 534 25.07 -8.96 10.09
CA VAL A 534 23.77 -9.11 10.75
C VAL A 534 23.95 -9.11 12.26
N SER A 535 23.20 -8.26 12.97
CA SER A 535 23.30 -8.13 14.43
C SER A 535 22.56 -9.26 15.15
N VAL A 536 23.25 -9.90 16.10
CA VAL A 536 22.70 -10.90 17.02
C VAL A 536 22.88 -10.39 18.45
N LYS A 537 21.83 -10.43 19.26
CA LYS A 537 21.88 -10.13 20.69
C LYS A 537 22.06 -11.44 21.46
N VAL A 538 22.99 -11.43 22.44
CA VAL A 538 23.21 -12.57 23.33
C VAL A 538 23.08 -12.08 24.78
N ASN A 539 22.08 -12.55 25.47
CA ASN A 539 21.81 -12.21 26.86
C ASN A 539 22.42 -13.24 27.78
N ARG A 540 23.30 -12.83 28.70
CA ARG A 540 23.70 -13.65 29.85
C ARG A 540 22.61 -13.59 30.91
N GLN A 541 22.09 -14.74 31.32
CA GLN A 541 20.96 -14.86 32.23
C GLN A 541 21.32 -15.73 33.47
N VAL A 542 20.72 -15.41 34.61
CA VAL A 542 20.70 -16.24 35.82
C VAL A 542 19.24 -16.38 36.26
N GLY A 543 18.76 -17.62 36.39
CA GLY A 543 17.36 -17.87 36.74
C GLY A 543 16.35 -17.19 35.79
N GLY A 544 16.66 -17.12 34.49
CA GLY A 544 15.82 -16.45 33.48
C GLY A 544 15.95 -14.92 33.42
N ARG A 545 16.65 -14.29 34.36
CA ARG A 545 16.83 -12.82 34.40
C ARG A 545 18.12 -12.41 33.68
N THR A 546 18.01 -11.47 32.76
CA THR A 546 19.16 -10.93 32.02
C THR A 546 20.06 -10.12 32.96
N GLN A 547 21.33 -10.48 32.99
CA GLN A 547 22.39 -9.82 33.75
C GLN A 547 23.28 -8.92 32.88
N ALA A 548 23.43 -9.31 31.61
CA ALA A 548 24.17 -8.57 30.59
C ALA A 548 23.65 -8.87 29.20
N THR A 549 23.73 -7.89 28.30
CA THR A 549 23.43 -8.04 26.88
C THR A 549 24.69 -7.75 26.08
N LEU A 550 25.05 -8.68 25.22
CA LEU A 550 26.17 -8.62 24.30
C LEU A 550 25.61 -8.54 22.88
N THR A 551 26.10 -7.64 22.06
CA THR A 551 25.69 -7.54 20.65
C THR A 551 26.88 -7.88 19.77
N VAL A 552 26.69 -8.81 18.84
CA VAL A 552 27.71 -9.25 17.89
C VAL A 552 27.15 -9.21 16.48
N LYS A 553 28.04 -9.24 15.51
CA LYS A 553 27.67 -9.32 14.08
C LYS A 553 28.12 -10.66 13.50
N THR A 554 27.32 -11.16 12.56
CA THR A 554 27.70 -12.36 11.79
C THR A 554 28.90 -12.07 10.91
N ALA A 555 29.74 -13.08 10.73
CA ALA A 555 30.74 -13.14 9.66
C ALA A 555 30.10 -13.66 8.35
N ALA A 556 30.85 -13.65 7.26
CA ALA A 556 30.46 -14.37 6.05
C ALA A 556 30.20 -15.86 6.40
N GLY A 557 29.09 -16.40 5.89
CA GLY A 557 28.68 -17.75 6.26
C GLY A 557 27.82 -17.85 7.52
N GLY A 558 27.35 -16.73 8.08
CA GLY A 558 26.35 -16.65 9.16
C GLY A 558 26.90 -16.93 10.55
N GLY A 559 28.17 -17.25 10.68
CA GLY A 559 28.82 -17.53 11.96
C GLY A 559 29.01 -16.27 12.82
N PHE A 560 28.87 -16.40 14.13
CA PHE A 560 29.20 -15.32 15.09
C PHE A 560 29.87 -15.88 16.34
N THR A 561 30.69 -15.07 16.99
CA THR A 561 31.41 -15.43 18.21
C THR A 561 31.19 -14.39 19.29
N VAL A 562 30.85 -14.85 20.47
CA VAL A 562 30.68 -14.05 21.68
C VAL A 562 31.69 -14.48 22.73
N THR A 563 32.29 -13.52 23.40
CA THR A 563 33.16 -13.80 24.53
C THR A 563 32.71 -13.01 25.75
N ASP A 564 32.68 -13.67 26.92
CA ASP A 564 32.22 -13.10 28.16
C ASP A 564 33.04 -13.63 29.37
N ILE A 565 33.09 -12.90 30.43
CA ILE A 565 33.65 -13.33 31.73
C ILE A 565 32.54 -13.17 32.78
N PRO A 566 31.89 -14.29 33.17
CA PRO A 566 30.85 -14.20 34.22
C PRO A 566 31.41 -13.71 35.56
N PRO A 567 30.63 -12.90 36.29
CA PRO A 567 31.13 -12.19 37.48
C PRO A 567 31.25 -13.06 38.75
N ALA A 568 30.72 -14.29 38.72
CA ALA A 568 30.73 -15.21 39.88
C ALA A 568 30.59 -16.66 39.45
N THR A 569 30.73 -17.58 40.38
CA THR A 569 30.38 -19.00 40.22
C THR A 569 28.87 -19.16 40.12
N GLY A 570 28.40 -20.16 39.37
CA GLY A 570 26.97 -20.44 39.19
C GLY A 570 26.64 -20.96 37.82
N SER A 571 25.37 -21.21 37.57
CA SER A 571 24.83 -21.60 36.26
C SER A 571 24.32 -20.37 35.51
N TYR A 572 24.81 -20.16 34.31
CA TYR A 572 24.44 -19.10 33.39
C TYR A 572 23.83 -19.70 32.14
N THR A 573 22.74 -19.06 31.67
CA THR A 573 22.18 -19.33 30.34
C THR A 573 22.53 -18.17 29.42
N TYR A 574 23.14 -18.46 28.29
CA TYR A 574 23.34 -17.50 27.21
C TYR A 574 22.23 -17.68 26.20
N ALA A 575 21.39 -16.67 26.03
CA ALA A 575 20.26 -16.67 25.13
C ALA A 575 20.55 -15.75 23.94
N ALA A 576 20.87 -16.34 22.80
CA ALA A 576 21.02 -15.61 21.54
C ALA A 576 19.65 -15.36 20.91
N SER A 577 19.48 -14.18 20.31
CA SER A 577 18.24 -13.79 19.63
C SER A 577 18.53 -12.94 18.41
N TYR A 578 17.72 -13.17 17.38
CA TYR A 578 17.64 -12.37 16.16
C TYR A 578 16.19 -11.99 15.90
N VAL A 579 15.95 -10.72 15.61
CA VAL A 579 14.63 -10.17 15.26
C VAL A 579 14.78 -9.30 14.03
N SER A 580 13.84 -9.43 13.11
CA SER A 580 13.84 -8.75 11.82
C SER A 580 12.41 -8.48 11.36
N ASN A 581 12.25 -7.49 10.48
CA ASN A 581 10.99 -7.23 9.79
C ASN A 581 10.76 -8.21 8.63
N THR A 582 11.78 -8.96 8.19
CA THR A 582 11.72 -9.83 7.00
C THR A 582 11.61 -11.30 7.36
N TYR A 583 12.19 -11.69 8.47
CA TYR A 583 12.32 -13.10 8.87
C TYR A 583 11.63 -13.35 10.19
N LEU A 584 11.18 -14.58 10.41
CA LEU A 584 10.72 -15.04 11.71
C LEU A 584 11.84 -14.82 12.75
N PRO A 585 11.52 -14.56 14.05
CA PRO A 585 12.54 -14.50 15.08
C PRO A 585 13.25 -15.85 15.23
N ALA A 586 14.58 -15.81 15.42
CA ALA A 586 15.36 -16.99 15.74
C ALA A 586 15.98 -16.84 17.12
N THR A 587 15.97 -17.92 17.89
CA THR A 587 16.59 -17.96 19.22
C THR A 587 17.38 -19.26 19.41
N ALA A 588 18.44 -19.19 20.22
CA ALA A 588 19.17 -20.36 20.66
C ALA A 588 19.74 -20.11 22.05
N ASN A 589 19.74 -21.13 22.87
CA ASN A 589 20.23 -21.04 24.25
C ASN A 589 21.38 -22.02 24.47
N HIS A 590 22.36 -21.63 25.33
CA HIS A 590 23.38 -22.51 25.79
C HIS A 590 23.68 -22.27 27.27
N ALA A 591 23.74 -23.32 28.06
CA ALA A 591 24.04 -23.26 29.48
C ALA A 591 25.53 -23.43 29.73
N VAL A 592 26.10 -22.63 30.62
CA VAL A 592 27.49 -22.72 31.06
C VAL A 592 27.55 -22.68 32.60
N THR A 593 28.22 -23.66 33.18
CA THR A 593 28.45 -23.70 34.59
C THR A 593 29.86 -23.13 34.93
N VAL A 594 29.87 -22.14 35.77
CA VAL A 594 31.13 -21.55 36.28
C VAL A 594 31.43 -22.11 37.65
N THR A 595 32.52 -22.81 37.75
CA THR A 595 32.98 -23.40 39.02
C THR A 595 34.11 -22.60 39.63
N ALA A 596 34.22 -22.64 40.95
CA ALA A 596 35.27 -21.93 41.63
C ALA A 596 36.68 -22.43 41.21
N ALA A 597 37.60 -21.51 41.04
CA ALA A 597 39.00 -21.81 40.83
C ALA A 597 39.74 -22.00 42.17
N LYS A 598 40.84 -22.72 42.16
CA LYS A 598 41.74 -22.73 43.33
C LYS A 598 42.52 -21.43 43.37
N PRO A 599 42.67 -20.80 44.56
CA PRO A 599 43.47 -19.58 44.68
C PRO A 599 44.96 -19.90 44.49
N ALA A 600 45.70 -19.00 43.84
CA ALA A 600 47.16 -19.12 43.72
C ALA A 600 47.85 -18.55 44.99
N LEU A 601 47.41 -19.08 46.14
CA LEU A 601 47.89 -18.61 47.45
C LEU A 601 49.27 -19.14 47.74
N LYS A 602 50.22 -18.27 48.06
CA LYS A 602 51.60 -18.56 48.44
C LYS A 602 51.96 -17.90 49.76
N LEU A 603 52.84 -18.55 50.53
CA LEU A 603 53.42 -17.97 51.74
C LEU A 603 54.95 -18.22 51.70
N ALA A 604 55.70 -17.16 51.94
CA ALA A 604 57.15 -17.21 52.01
C ALA A 604 57.63 -16.43 53.25
N ALA A 605 58.66 -16.97 53.86
CA ALA A 605 59.41 -16.24 54.92
C ALA A 605 60.75 -15.75 54.31
N SER A 606 61.25 -14.60 54.80
CA SER A 606 62.49 -14.01 54.31
C SER A 606 63.72 -14.89 54.60
N ALA A 607 63.59 -15.88 55.45
CA ALA A 607 64.62 -16.85 55.76
C ALA A 607 63.98 -18.20 56.14
N LYS A 608 64.62 -19.35 55.81
CA LYS A 608 64.17 -20.67 56.19
C LYS A 608 64.79 -21.18 57.53
N SER A 609 65.89 -20.57 57.92
CA SER A 609 66.55 -20.84 59.24
C SER A 609 67.18 -19.56 59.77
N VAL A 610 67.04 -19.33 61.06
CA VAL A 610 67.52 -18.12 61.74
C VAL A 610 67.94 -18.46 63.17
N LYS A 611 68.72 -17.58 63.79
CA LYS A 611 68.99 -17.68 65.25
C LYS A 611 67.73 -17.30 66.04
N PRO A 612 67.48 -17.92 67.22
CA PRO A 612 66.40 -17.50 68.09
C PRO A 612 66.46 -15.99 68.41
N GLY A 613 65.32 -15.30 68.36
CA GLY A 613 65.22 -13.86 68.54
C GLY A 613 65.27 -13.05 67.23
N THR A 614 65.56 -13.67 66.08
CA THR A 614 65.65 -12.97 64.78
C THR A 614 64.25 -12.59 64.24
N LYS A 615 64.13 -11.39 63.68
CA LYS A 615 62.93 -10.95 62.98
C LYS A 615 62.92 -11.47 61.57
N VAL A 616 61.88 -12.16 61.17
CA VAL A 616 61.63 -12.57 59.81
C VAL A 616 60.39 -11.88 59.25
N THR A 617 60.44 -11.50 58.00
CA THR A 617 59.26 -11.02 57.27
C THR A 617 58.57 -12.19 56.59
N VAL A 618 57.32 -12.40 56.94
CA VAL A 618 56.45 -13.40 56.33
C VAL A 618 55.53 -12.70 55.31
N THR A 619 55.64 -13.08 54.05
CA THR A 619 54.84 -12.48 52.95
C THR A 619 53.92 -13.53 52.36
N ALA A 620 52.63 -13.27 52.44
CA ALA A 620 51.58 -13.98 51.72
C ALA A 620 51.28 -13.30 50.39
N SER A 621 51.06 -14.07 49.34
CA SER A 621 50.67 -13.60 48.03
C SER A 621 49.39 -14.30 47.59
N LEU A 622 48.38 -13.53 47.25
CA LEU A 622 47.07 -14.07 46.83
C LEU A 622 46.99 -14.40 45.34
N GLY A 623 47.96 -14.02 44.51
CA GLY A 623 47.95 -14.27 43.06
C GLY A 623 46.94 -13.40 42.30
N ALA A 624 46.29 -13.94 41.28
CA ALA A 624 45.35 -13.24 40.37
C ALA A 624 44.24 -12.42 41.08
N PRO A 625 43.49 -11.59 40.37
CA PRO A 625 42.49 -10.71 40.97
C PRO A 625 41.39 -11.47 41.71
N HIS A 626 41.14 -11.10 42.95
CA HIS A 626 40.11 -11.67 43.83
C HIS A 626 39.11 -10.59 44.28
N VAL A 627 37.85 -10.99 44.50
CA VAL A 627 36.81 -10.10 45.09
C VAL A 627 37.07 -9.92 46.56
N ASN A 628 37.24 -11.01 47.34
CA ASN A 628 37.72 -10.93 48.71
C ASN A 628 39.24 -10.85 48.71
N LYS A 629 39.78 -9.79 49.25
CA LYS A 629 41.24 -9.51 49.35
C LYS A 629 41.81 -9.71 50.75
N THR A 630 41.02 -10.27 51.67
CA THR A 630 41.43 -10.47 53.06
C THR A 630 42.19 -11.76 53.25
N LEU A 631 43.39 -11.69 53.83
CA LEU A 631 44.19 -12.86 54.25
C LEU A 631 44.36 -12.84 55.76
N VAL A 632 44.49 -14.08 56.33
CA VAL A 632 44.83 -14.24 57.75
C VAL A 632 46.12 -15.01 57.85
N ILE A 633 47.14 -14.45 58.42
CA ILE A 633 48.43 -15.10 58.67
C ILE A 633 48.50 -15.51 60.17
N TYR A 634 48.85 -16.78 60.39
CA TYR A 634 49.02 -17.43 61.65
C TYR A 634 50.50 -17.78 61.88
N ALA A 635 50.92 -17.76 63.11
CA ALA A 635 52.17 -18.36 63.58
C ALA A 635 51.87 -19.45 64.59
N GLN A 636 52.56 -20.57 64.51
CA GLN A 636 52.57 -21.65 65.48
C GLN A 636 54.01 -21.97 65.85
N VAL A 637 54.42 -21.58 67.04
CA VAL A 637 55.73 -21.96 67.61
C VAL A 637 55.66 -23.41 68.04
N LYS A 638 56.73 -24.20 67.86
CA LYS A 638 56.81 -25.60 68.23
C LYS A 638 56.32 -25.82 69.71
N GLY A 639 55.32 -26.71 69.86
CA GLY A 639 54.64 -26.99 71.09
C GLY A 639 53.59 -25.97 71.53
N GLY A 640 53.37 -24.86 70.83
CA GLY A 640 52.43 -23.82 71.16
C GLY A 640 51.16 -23.83 70.28
N ALA A 641 50.16 -23.07 70.73
CA ALA A 641 48.91 -22.91 69.92
C ALA A 641 49.15 -22.02 68.72
N LYS A 642 48.38 -22.32 67.63
CA LYS A 642 48.33 -21.49 66.48
C LYS A 642 47.64 -20.16 66.76
N LYS A 643 48.32 -19.00 66.56
CA LYS A 643 47.83 -17.65 66.84
C LYS A 643 47.78 -16.82 65.54
N VAL A 644 46.74 -15.96 65.41
CA VAL A 644 46.68 -14.95 64.35
C VAL A 644 47.76 -13.88 64.67
N ILE A 645 48.61 -13.62 63.66
CA ILE A 645 49.64 -12.61 63.73
C ILE A 645 49.36 -11.40 62.82
N LYS A 646 48.54 -11.60 61.78
CA LYS A 646 48.04 -10.52 60.90
C LYS A 646 46.75 -10.94 60.24
N ARG A 647 45.78 -10.01 60.20
CA ARG A 647 44.58 -10.07 59.39
C ARG A 647 44.39 -8.75 58.67
N ALA A 648 44.44 -8.75 57.34
CA ALA A 648 44.26 -7.48 56.58
C ALA A 648 44.01 -7.82 55.11
N THR A 649 43.60 -6.81 54.37
CA THR A 649 43.54 -6.88 52.92
C THR A 649 44.94 -6.81 52.31
N VAL A 650 45.15 -7.51 51.19
CA VAL A 650 46.40 -7.44 50.42
C VAL A 650 46.60 -6.05 49.84
N ASN A 651 47.86 -5.69 49.59
CA ASN A 651 48.21 -4.43 48.92
C ASN A 651 47.93 -4.52 47.38
N ALA A 652 48.25 -3.45 46.64
CA ALA A 652 48.05 -3.40 45.18
C ALA A 652 48.81 -4.49 44.41
N LYS A 653 49.88 -5.11 45.01
CA LYS A 653 50.60 -6.23 44.43
C LYS A 653 50.01 -7.62 44.81
N GLY A 654 48.87 -7.65 45.50
CA GLY A 654 48.23 -8.88 45.97
C GLY A 654 48.95 -9.49 47.18
N GLN A 655 49.74 -8.75 47.98
CA GLN A 655 50.58 -9.21 49.05
C GLN A 655 50.16 -8.70 50.41
N LEU A 656 50.31 -9.54 51.43
CA LEU A 656 50.20 -9.17 52.83
C LEU A 656 51.46 -9.62 53.55
N SER A 657 52.17 -8.69 54.18
CA SER A 657 53.41 -9.00 54.96
C SER A 657 53.26 -8.69 56.43
N VAL A 658 53.96 -9.45 57.21
CA VAL A 658 54.07 -9.22 58.68
C VAL A 658 55.47 -9.57 59.14
N VAL A 659 56.01 -8.83 60.03
CA VAL A 659 57.28 -9.10 60.72
C VAL A 659 56.97 -9.89 61.99
N PHE A 660 57.70 -11.02 62.24
CA PHE A 660 57.55 -11.86 63.41
C PHE A 660 58.91 -12.22 63.96
N THR A 661 59.03 -12.19 65.29
CA THR A 661 60.27 -12.58 65.95
C THR A 661 60.25 -14.07 66.24
N VAL A 662 61.13 -14.82 65.62
CA VAL A 662 61.22 -16.29 65.73
C VAL A 662 62.07 -16.66 66.95
N LYS A 663 61.44 -17.24 67.97
CA LYS A 663 62.10 -17.66 69.20
C LYS A 663 62.42 -19.18 69.25
N ALA A 664 61.65 -19.98 68.45
CA ALA A 664 61.82 -21.39 68.30
C ALA A 664 61.22 -21.80 66.92
N ASN A 665 61.44 -23.03 66.48
CA ASN A 665 60.87 -23.51 65.18
C ASN A 665 59.41 -23.09 65.05
N THR A 666 59.10 -22.36 64.02
CA THR A 666 57.79 -21.74 63.86
C THR A 666 57.24 -22.09 62.50
N THR A 667 56.00 -22.57 62.47
CA THR A 667 55.23 -22.78 61.21
C THR A 667 54.29 -21.59 61.07
N PHE A 668 54.39 -20.91 59.91
CA PHE A 668 53.47 -19.88 59.48
C PHE A 668 52.43 -20.53 58.52
N THR A 669 51.16 -20.13 58.69
CA THR A 669 50.08 -20.55 57.82
C THR A 669 49.34 -19.29 57.38
N VAL A 670 49.06 -19.15 56.08
CA VAL A 670 48.08 -18.15 55.57
C VAL A 670 46.82 -18.87 55.20
N THR A 671 45.66 -18.25 55.46
CA THR A 671 44.35 -18.72 55.01
C THR A 671 43.66 -17.64 54.22
N PHE A 672 42.95 -18.06 53.22
CA PHE A 672 42.02 -17.28 52.39
C PHE A 672 40.63 -17.93 52.52
N ALA A 673 39.62 -17.18 52.91
CA ALA A 673 38.27 -17.73 53.17
C ALA A 673 37.51 -18.11 51.90
N GLY A 674 38.04 -17.73 50.72
CA GLY A 674 37.34 -17.85 49.44
C GLY A 674 36.53 -16.61 49.11
N ASP A 675 35.99 -16.57 47.90
CA ASP A 675 35.08 -15.54 47.39
C ASP A 675 34.17 -16.11 46.30
N THR A 676 33.50 -15.30 45.54
CA THR A 676 32.62 -15.71 44.46
C THR A 676 33.34 -16.35 43.27
N TRP A 677 34.68 -16.30 43.21
CA TRP A 677 35.50 -16.84 42.13
C TRP A 677 36.39 -17.98 42.55
N TYR A 678 36.82 -17.99 43.83
CA TYR A 678 37.83 -18.90 44.30
C TYR A 678 37.39 -19.66 45.56
N THR A 679 37.80 -20.92 45.66
CA THR A 679 37.60 -21.71 46.88
C THR A 679 38.46 -21.20 48.01
N ALA A 680 38.08 -21.55 49.23
CA ALA A 680 38.98 -21.36 50.38
C ALA A 680 40.30 -22.07 50.15
N GLY A 681 41.37 -21.49 50.67
CA GLY A 681 42.71 -22.05 50.49
C GLY A 681 43.63 -21.74 51.67
N SER A 682 44.69 -22.52 51.77
CA SER A 682 45.78 -22.28 52.73
C SER A 682 47.15 -22.58 52.15
N ALA A 683 48.17 -21.88 52.65
CA ALA A 683 49.57 -22.19 52.33
C ALA A 683 50.40 -22.04 53.63
N ALA A 684 51.51 -22.81 53.71
CA ALA A 684 52.36 -22.81 54.90
C ALA A 684 53.84 -22.60 54.53
N ALA A 685 54.58 -22.04 55.44
CA ALA A 685 56.03 -21.93 55.39
C ALA A 685 56.60 -22.13 56.78
N ALA A 686 57.70 -22.85 56.91
CA ALA A 686 58.37 -23.13 58.16
C ALA A 686 59.69 -22.40 58.23
N VAL A 687 60.01 -21.95 59.42
CA VAL A 687 61.30 -21.33 59.75
C VAL A 687 61.89 -22.08 60.97
N LYS A 688 63.08 -22.60 60.79
CA LYS A 688 63.86 -23.25 61.85
C LYS A 688 64.62 -22.16 62.69
N ALA A 689 64.64 -22.31 64.04
CA ALA A 689 65.36 -21.44 64.89
C ALA A 689 66.30 -22.21 65.79
#